data_b22e9a7fab46dcadcaaf90b30af2b2b4
#
_entry.id   b22e9a7fab46dcadcaaf90b30af2b2b4
#
_cell.length_a   1.000
_cell.length_b   1.000
_cell.length_c   1.000
_cell.angle_alpha   90.00
_cell.angle_beta   90.00
_cell.angle_gamma   90.00
#
_symmetry.space_group_name_H-M   'P 1'
#
loop_
_entity.id
_entity.type
_entity.pdbx_description
1 polymer ?
#
loop_
_entity_poly.entity_id
_entity_poly.type
_entity_poly.pdbx_seq_one_letter_code
_entity_poly.pdbx_strand_id
1 'polypeptide(L)'
;MAERKRKGGKDRSRSAKKAKKTYPEFEGRVQMTRDGYAFIIVDGEEDDIYVRATKTRGALNGDIVRVAVTREKTDRQRKEGEVLEILERSRKPFVGILHIVGDQAWVLMESRVMPYDIVIPVASPAPVTYRRRADKGQSLADNDRKPEDIAGSLKPLGKALFAVNGLYETVDGKKQKMTARSGMKVAALVDKWDRKDPNPTGHLIDVLGEPGDNDTEMHAILAEYSLPYRFEPEVENAADGISEEITEEDVRERRDFRDVLTLTIDPADAKDFDDALSFRKLDNGNYEVGVHIADVTHYVRPGSVVDEEARNRGTSVYLVDRTVPMLPEKLSNKLCSLRPAETKLTFSAVFEMTPLAKVVSQWFGRTVINSDYRFAYETAQQIIDAGQKAMTMELRGGTDGKHGKIADPILEASPEAAKERAEHHEDGAVMGEGVTEGCIIPDELKEAVLIMHSLASKLRKKRFAAGAISFERPEMKVEVDEKGRPVRVYQKITKEANWLIEEFMLLANRSVAEFVAKGCKKSSAPASSLGYLCLKPEDVAKAAEKSRAKTFVYRIHDEPNMERLDSLRSFVHNFGYEMGPAENGKEIAKELNGLLSQAKDKPEFNVIELLSLRTMAKARYSTDNVGHYGLAFKYYTHFTSPIRRYPDMMVHRLLALYLDEAASQKKDYYEGQCKYASEREIVAAEAERASIKYKLVEFMQDKVGFEFEGRISGLTEWGMYVEIEPTKIEGMVSLRDIKSDFFEFDQDHYRIVGRRTKVVYNLGDAVKVRVKKTNLEQKLLDYELVQTGLEERDTDFTGSSVTDSVKGSGKQSRKEKVRKAIKDSKNKKKTAGKKTSGKKSRDKKSQSKKR
;
A
#
# COMPACT_ATOMS: atom_id res chain seq x y z
N MET A 1 62.62 70.96 27.54
CA MET A 1 61.51 71.50 28.26
C MET A 1 60.24 70.71 27.91
N ALA A 2 59.57 70.23 28.97
CA ALA A 2 58.28 69.56 28.93
C ALA A 2 58.13 68.17 28.31
N GLU A 3 58.35 67.18 29.16
CA GLU A 3 57.91 65.79 29.06
C GLU A 3 56.40 65.70 28.98
N ARG A 4 55.83 64.89 28.03
CA ARG A 4 54.49 64.38 28.11
C ARG A 4 54.49 62.85 28.32
N LYS A 5 54.14 62.44 29.54
CA LYS A 5 53.91 61.07 29.95
C LYS A 5 52.73 60.49 29.15
N ARG A 6 52.95 59.35 28.43
CA ARG A 6 51.93 58.50 27.82
C ARG A 6 51.52 57.43 28.86
N LYS A 7 50.22 57.43 29.23
CA LYS A 7 49.59 56.42 30.08
C LYS A 7 49.35 55.14 29.23
N GLY A 8 49.82 54.03 29.74
CA GLY A 8 49.60 52.72 29.15
C GLY A 8 48.12 52.27 29.22
N GLY A 9 47.57 51.87 28.05
CA GLY A 9 46.30 51.20 27.94
C GLY A 9 46.44 49.71 28.28
N LYS A 10 45.69 49.23 29.25
CA LYS A 10 45.56 47.84 29.59
C LYS A 10 44.76 47.06 28.51
N ASP A 11 45.44 46.15 27.79
CA ASP A 11 44.82 45.12 27.00
C ASP A 11 43.92 44.24 27.88
N ARG A 12 42.64 44.26 27.59
CA ARG A 12 41.65 43.29 28.09
C ARG A 12 41.19 42.38 26.95
N SER A 13 42.02 41.41 26.60
CA SER A 13 41.57 40.26 25.85
C SER A 13 40.76 39.34 26.72
N ARG A 14 39.46 39.51 26.76
CA ARG A 14 38.49 38.51 27.23
C ARG A 14 37.90 37.79 26.03
N SER A 15 38.59 36.75 25.56
CA SER A 15 37.97 35.70 24.75
C SER A 15 37.05 34.90 25.65
N ALA A 16 35.79 35.31 25.72
CA ALA A 16 34.76 34.45 26.28
C ALA A 16 34.58 33.25 25.33
N LYS A 17 35.13 32.08 25.69
CA LYS A 17 34.73 30.78 25.12
C LYS A 17 33.21 30.68 25.31
N LYS A 18 32.42 30.87 24.22
CA LYS A 18 31.01 30.47 24.22
C LYS A 18 30.97 28.98 24.52
N ALA A 19 30.39 28.60 25.61
CA ALA A 19 30.08 27.20 25.91
C ALA A 19 29.28 26.65 24.71
N LYS A 20 29.75 25.57 24.09
CA LYS A 20 29.01 24.86 23.07
C LYS A 20 27.71 24.40 23.69
N LYS A 21 26.60 24.92 23.23
CA LYS A 21 25.27 24.37 23.57
C LYS A 21 25.27 22.95 23.05
N THR A 22 25.19 21.95 23.91
CA THR A 22 24.90 20.56 23.58
C THR A 22 23.40 20.50 23.29
N TYR A 23 23.06 20.08 22.08
CA TYR A 23 21.70 19.84 21.64
C TYR A 23 21.40 18.34 21.71
N PRO A 24 20.18 17.90 21.96
CA PRO A 24 19.78 16.51 21.80
C PRO A 24 20.05 16.03 20.37
N GLU A 25 20.63 14.85 20.23
CA GLU A 25 20.98 14.23 18.94
C GLU A 25 20.11 13.00 18.73
N PHE A 26 19.64 12.82 17.51
CA PHE A 26 18.81 11.70 17.09
C PHE A 26 19.38 11.11 15.80
N GLU A 27 19.11 9.83 15.58
CA GLU A 27 19.35 9.17 14.32
C GLU A 27 18.02 8.97 13.60
N GLY A 28 17.94 9.31 12.30
CA GLY A 28 16.69 9.21 11.56
C GLY A 28 16.88 9.26 10.05
N ARG A 29 15.82 8.94 9.33
CA ARG A 29 15.76 8.88 7.88
C ARG A 29 15.34 10.22 7.29
N VAL A 30 16.05 10.68 6.26
CA VAL A 30 15.76 11.92 5.55
C VAL A 30 14.58 11.72 4.59
N GLN A 31 13.56 12.55 4.73
CA GLN A 31 12.50 12.77 3.76
C GLN A 31 12.65 14.19 3.18
N MET A 32 13.13 14.29 1.94
CA MET A 32 13.41 15.57 1.29
C MET A 32 12.18 16.09 0.52
N THR A 33 12.07 17.39 0.43
CA THR A 33 11.06 18.08 -0.37
C THR A 33 11.69 18.73 -1.60
N ARG A 34 10.84 19.12 -2.55
CA ARG A 34 11.26 19.81 -3.78
C ARG A 34 12.05 21.12 -3.54
N ASP A 35 11.75 21.82 -2.46
CA ASP A 35 12.40 23.08 -2.12
C ASP A 35 13.73 22.85 -1.36
N GLY A 36 14.18 21.60 -1.24
CA GLY A 36 15.46 21.20 -0.64
C GLY A 36 15.48 21.22 0.90
N TYR A 37 14.38 21.52 1.58
CA TYR A 37 14.29 21.27 3.02
C TYR A 37 13.88 19.80 3.27
N ALA A 38 14.15 19.30 4.45
CA ALA A 38 13.90 17.91 4.78
C ALA A 38 13.17 17.77 6.13
N PHE A 39 12.46 16.65 6.27
CA PHE A 39 11.99 16.13 7.54
C PHE A 39 12.82 14.90 7.89
N ILE A 40 13.28 14.81 9.13
CA ILE A 40 13.99 13.63 9.62
C ILE A 40 13.02 12.82 10.46
N ILE A 41 12.70 11.64 9.94
CA ILE A 41 11.82 10.68 10.59
C ILE A 41 12.68 9.88 11.57
N VAL A 42 12.34 9.93 12.84
CA VAL A 42 13.03 9.22 13.93
C VAL A 42 12.12 8.11 14.45
N ASP A 43 12.63 6.88 14.47
CA ASP A 43 11.86 5.73 14.95
C ASP A 43 11.50 5.90 16.44
N GLY A 44 10.19 5.85 16.74
CA GLY A 44 9.68 5.99 18.11
C GLY A 44 9.38 7.42 18.58
N GLU A 45 9.64 8.43 17.75
CA GLU A 45 9.22 9.82 18.00
C GLU A 45 7.93 10.14 17.22
N GLU A 46 7.02 10.89 17.83
CA GLU A 46 5.76 11.29 17.18
C GLU A 46 5.93 12.43 16.18
N ASP A 47 6.93 13.28 16.37
CA ASP A 47 7.17 14.48 15.59
C ASP A 47 8.44 14.37 14.75
N ASP A 48 8.30 14.57 13.44
CA ASP A 48 9.43 14.71 12.52
C ASP A 48 10.25 15.96 12.80
N ILE A 49 11.56 15.88 12.62
CA ILE A 49 12.46 17.02 12.81
C ILE A 49 12.62 17.77 11.48
N TYR A 50 12.11 19.01 11.42
CA TYR A 50 12.26 19.87 10.25
C TYR A 50 13.69 20.39 10.12
N VAL A 51 14.30 20.23 8.95
CA VAL A 51 15.66 20.69 8.62
C VAL A 51 15.62 21.60 7.38
N ARG A 52 16.09 22.82 7.51
CA ARG A 52 16.16 23.77 6.39
C ARG A 52 17.18 23.30 5.34
N ALA A 53 16.96 23.65 4.07
CA ALA A 53 17.85 23.29 2.94
C ALA A 53 19.34 23.64 3.21
N THR A 54 19.63 24.78 3.85
CA THR A 54 20.99 25.19 4.20
C THR A 54 21.63 24.38 5.33
N LYS A 55 20.84 23.53 6.02
CA LYS A 55 21.26 22.74 7.19
C LYS A 55 21.23 21.24 6.94
N THR A 56 20.91 20.78 5.74
CA THR A 56 20.88 19.37 5.37
C THR A 56 22.29 18.78 5.24
N ARG A 57 23.31 19.60 5.04
CA ARG A 57 24.73 19.20 4.90
C ARG A 57 24.98 18.17 3.78
N GLY A 58 24.23 18.24 2.69
CA GLY A 58 24.36 17.32 1.57
C GLY A 58 23.64 15.99 1.79
N ALA A 59 22.81 15.88 2.82
CA ALA A 59 21.89 14.75 2.98
C ALA A 59 20.82 14.78 1.90
N LEU A 60 20.50 13.63 1.35
CA LEU A 60 19.52 13.41 0.30
C LEU A 60 18.38 12.53 0.80
N ASN A 61 17.33 12.44 -0.01
CA ASN A 61 16.16 11.62 0.31
C ASN A 61 16.53 10.16 0.56
N GLY A 62 16.11 9.63 1.71
CA GLY A 62 16.37 8.24 2.11
C GLY A 62 17.66 8.01 2.89
N ASP A 63 18.58 9.00 3.00
CA ASP A 63 19.80 8.88 3.83
C ASP A 63 19.43 8.66 5.30
N ILE A 64 20.27 7.92 6.01
CA ILE A 64 20.26 7.87 7.48
C ILE A 64 21.24 8.89 8.01
N VAL A 65 20.76 9.77 8.86
CA VAL A 65 21.54 10.90 9.37
C VAL A 65 21.48 11.01 10.88
N ARG A 66 22.55 11.60 11.46
CA ARG A 66 22.52 12.12 12.81
C ARG A 66 22.13 13.60 12.76
N VAL A 67 21.07 13.95 13.47
CA VAL A 67 20.49 15.30 13.50
C VAL A 67 20.48 15.85 14.93
N ALA A 68 20.91 17.11 15.10
CA ALA A 68 20.78 17.80 16.37
C ALA A 68 19.51 18.66 16.37
N VAL A 69 18.69 18.54 17.41
CA VAL A 69 17.49 19.37 17.59
C VAL A 69 17.91 20.73 18.13
N THR A 70 17.86 21.73 17.27
CA THR A 70 18.25 23.11 17.62
C THR A 70 17.11 23.91 18.24
N ARG A 71 15.86 23.45 18.07
CA ARG A 71 14.65 24.05 18.63
C ARG A 71 13.57 22.96 18.82
N GLU A 72 13.02 22.90 20.03
CA GLU A 72 11.90 22.01 20.36
C GLU A 72 10.57 22.53 19.81
N LYS A 73 9.59 21.62 19.66
CA LYS A 73 8.22 21.94 19.28
C LYS A 73 7.54 22.81 20.34
N THR A 74 6.75 23.76 19.88
CA THR A 74 5.84 24.56 20.74
C THR A 74 4.51 24.70 20.01
N ASP A 75 3.44 25.12 20.69
CA ASP A 75 2.10 25.32 20.09
C ASP A 75 2.11 26.16 18.79
N ARG A 76 3.17 26.91 18.55
CA ARG A 76 3.29 27.80 17.37
C ARG A 76 4.46 27.50 16.45
N GLN A 77 5.32 26.53 16.78
CA GLN A 77 6.56 26.26 16.03
C GLN A 77 6.87 24.77 15.97
N ARG A 78 7.27 24.29 14.79
CA ARG A 78 7.72 22.91 14.57
C ARG A 78 9.06 22.63 15.24
N LYS A 79 9.34 21.34 15.54
CA LYS A 79 10.66 20.85 15.98
C LYS A 79 11.68 21.09 14.85
N GLU A 80 12.72 21.89 15.08
CA GLU A 80 13.74 22.22 14.07
C GLU A 80 15.09 21.63 14.43
N GLY A 81 15.82 21.13 13.41
CA GLY A 81 17.13 20.52 13.57
C GLY A 81 18.18 20.96 12.52
N GLU A 82 19.38 20.41 12.71
CA GLU A 82 20.48 20.50 11.74
C GLU A 82 21.14 19.14 11.63
N VAL A 83 21.35 18.63 10.41
CA VAL A 83 22.11 17.41 10.18
C VAL A 83 23.54 17.63 10.63
N LEU A 84 24.06 16.72 11.44
CA LEU A 84 25.45 16.72 11.88
C LEU A 84 26.33 15.90 10.96
N GLU A 85 25.85 14.71 10.60
CA GLU A 85 26.58 13.69 9.85
C GLU A 85 25.62 12.80 9.06
N ILE A 86 26.04 12.34 7.89
CA ILE A 86 25.36 11.30 7.12
C ILE A 86 25.96 9.98 7.55
N LEU A 87 25.19 9.13 8.23
CA LEU A 87 25.63 7.83 8.74
C LEU A 87 25.64 6.79 7.63
N GLU A 88 24.58 6.79 6.80
CA GLU A 88 24.45 5.88 5.68
C GLU A 88 23.81 6.62 4.49
N ARG A 89 24.46 6.53 3.32
CA ARG A 89 23.93 7.05 2.06
C ARG A 89 22.86 6.11 1.53
N SER A 90 21.72 6.65 1.12
CA SER A 90 20.66 5.88 0.48
C SER A 90 21.18 5.20 -0.80
N ARG A 91 20.84 3.93 -0.95
CA ARG A 91 21.07 3.16 -2.19
C ARG A 91 19.86 3.22 -3.14
N LYS A 92 18.88 4.10 -2.87
CA LYS A 92 17.75 4.29 -3.77
C LYS A 92 18.21 5.01 -5.03
N PRO A 93 17.91 4.47 -6.21
CA PRO A 93 18.21 5.15 -7.46
C PRO A 93 17.40 6.43 -7.61
N PHE A 94 17.97 7.36 -8.35
CA PHE A 94 17.28 8.54 -8.84
C PHE A 94 17.08 8.38 -10.35
N VAL A 95 15.88 8.64 -10.83
CA VAL A 95 15.52 8.57 -12.25
C VAL A 95 15.45 9.98 -12.83
N GLY A 96 16.03 10.15 -13.99
CA GLY A 96 16.03 11.44 -14.71
C GLY A 96 16.47 11.28 -16.16
N ILE A 97 16.59 12.42 -16.86
CA ILE A 97 16.99 12.46 -18.27
C ILE A 97 18.49 12.70 -18.39
N LEU A 98 19.16 11.83 -19.13
CA LEU A 98 20.59 11.93 -19.37
C LEU A 98 20.92 13.06 -20.36
N HIS A 99 21.77 13.98 -19.96
CA HIS A 99 22.38 15.00 -20.83
C HIS A 99 23.87 14.79 -20.92
N ILE A 100 24.38 14.76 -22.15
CA ILE A 100 25.79 14.53 -22.43
C ILE A 100 26.34 15.72 -23.18
N VAL A 101 27.39 16.36 -22.62
CA VAL A 101 28.09 17.50 -23.21
C VAL A 101 29.60 17.26 -23.13
N GLY A 102 30.24 17.05 -24.28
CA GLY A 102 31.68 16.76 -24.32
C GLY A 102 32.04 15.51 -23.55
N ASP A 103 32.87 15.68 -22.52
CA ASP A 103 33.35 14.64 -21.62
C ASP A 103 32.58 14.56 -20.28
N GLN A 104 31.50 15.30 -20.18
CA GLN A 104 30.66 15.33 -18.99
C GLN A 104 29.24 14.89 -19.31
N ALA A 105 28.56 14.34 -18.32
CA ALA A 105 27.16 14.00 -18.40
C ALA A 105 26.45 14.41 -17.12
N TRP A 106 25.19 14.76 -17.24
CA TRP A 106 24.29 15.07 -16.13
C TRP A 106 23.04 14.23 -16.26
N VAL A 107 22.48 13.81 -15.11
CA VAL A 107 21.13 13.32 -15.04
C VAL A 107 20.26 14.47 -14.53
N LEU A 108 19.44 15.03 -15.41
CA LEU A 108 18.49 16.08 -15.07
C LEU A 108 17.34 15.47 -14.31
N MET A 109 17.11 15.97 -13.10
CA MET A 109 16.15 15.39 -12.18
C MET A 109 14.74 15.95 -12.38
N GLU A 110 13.77 15.06 -12.56
CA GLU A 110 12.34 15.38 -12.66
C GLU A 110 11.63 15.09 -11.32
N SER A 111 12.35 14.49 -10.37
CA SER A 111 11.83 14.04 -9.08
C SER A 111 11.49 15.20 -8.13
N ARG A 112 10.39 15.05 -7.38
CA ARG A 112 10.00 16.00 -6.33
C ARG A 112 10.86 15.91 -5.07
N VAL A 113 11.57 14.80 -4.90
CA VAL A 113 12.38 14.52 -3.70
C VAL A 113 13.88 14.69 -3.96
N MET A 114 14.25 15.10 -5.18
CA MET A 114 15.64 15.35 -5.58
C MET A 114 15.72 16.66 -6.36
N PRO A 115 16.01 17.79 -5.68
CA PRO A 115 16.05 19.11 -6.32
C PRO A 115 17.36 19.42 -7.03
N TYR A 116 18.30 18.48 -7.10
CA TYR A 116 19.65 18.66 -7.64
C TYR A 116 19.91 17.67 -8.77
N ASP A 117 20.49 18.14 -9.88
CA ASP A 117 20.95 17.26 -10.96
C ASP A 117 22.19 16.48 -10.53
N ILE A 118 22.36 15.29 -11.09
CA ILE A 118 23.50 14.41 -10.74
C ILE A 118 24.55 14.48 -11.83
N VAL A 119 25.78 14.88 -11.47
CA VAL A 119 26.93 14.89 -12.37
C VAL A 119 27.45 13.47 -12.51
N ILE A 120 27.53 12.98 -13.75
CA ILE A 120 28.10 11.67 -14.06
C ILE A 120 29.48 11.85 -14.66
N PRO A 121 30.56 11.51 -13.94
CA PRO A 121 31.91 11.55 -14.49
C PRO A 121 32.01 10.52 -15.61
N VAL A 122 32.17 10.97 -16.84
CA VAL A 122 32.42 10.07 -17.97
C VAL A 122 33.89 9.69 -17.95
N ALA A 123 34.18 8.48 -17.46
CA ALA A 123 35.53 7.95 -17.62
C ALA A 123 35.83 7.77 -19.12
N SER A 124 36.93 8.35 -19.60
CA SER A 124 37.44 8.06 -20.95
C SER A 124 37.37 6.55 -21.26
N PRO A 125 36.80 6.13 -22.36
CA PRO A 125 36.93 6.79 -23.63
C PRO A 125 35.69 7.54 -24.08
N ALA A 126 35.92 8.62 -24.84
CA ALA A 126 34.95 9.37 -25.60
C ALA A 126 33.88 8.49 -26.31
N PRO A 127 32.70 9.04 -26.64
CA PRO A 127 31.62 8.30 -27.31
C PRO A 127 32.14 7.49 -28.49
N VAL A 128 31.89 6.20 -28.52
CA VAL A 128 32.43 5.29 -29.55
C VAL A 128 32.06 5.77 -30.96
N THR A 129 30.88 6.34 -31.13
CA THR A 129 30.43 6.90 -32.41
C THR A 129 31.13 8.22 -32.79
N TYR A 130 31.60 8.92 -31.81
CA TYR A 130 32.28 10.20 -32.02
C TYR A 130 33.69 10.01 -32.62
N ARG A 131 34.46 9.03 -32.15
CA ARG A 131 35.80 8.72 -32.71
C ARG A 131 35.75 8.29 -34.17
N ARG A 132 34.73 7.52 -34.56
CA ARG A 132 34.56 7.10 -35.96
C ARG A 132 34.23 8.24 -36.91
N ARG A 133 33.63 9.33 -36.43
CA ARG A 133 33.34 10.53 -37.23
C ARG A 133 34.50 11.52 -37.31
N ALA A 134 35.30 11.60 -36.24
CA ALA A 134 36.51 12.42 -36.23
C ALA A 134 37.54 11.92 -37.26
N ASP A 135 37.63 10.61 -37.49
CA ASP A 135 38.50 10.01 -38.51
C ASP A 135 38.11 10.42 -39.96
N LYS A 136 36.96 11.08 -40.17
CA LYS A 136 36.50 11.59 -41.47
C LYS A 136 36.66 13.09 -41.63
N GLY A 137 37.44 13.72 -40.76
CA GLY A 137 37.80 15.14 -40.90
C GLY A 137 36.70 16.16 -40.52
N GLN A 138 35.68 15.72 -39.80
CA GLN A 138 34.71 16.64 -39.19
C GLN A 138 35.21 17.15 -37.85
N SER A 139 35.36 18.50 -37.76
CA SER A 139 35.82 19.22 -36.58
C SER A 139 34.92 18.93 -35.36
N LEU A 140 35.56 18.70 -34.19
CA LEU A 140 34.94 18.59 -32.87
C LEU A 140 34.36 19.91 -32.33
N ALA A 141 34.45 21.01 -33.14
CA ALA A 141 34.19 22.37 -32.71
C ALA A 141 32.72 22.71 -32.40
N ASP A 142 31.77 21.80 -32.68
CA ASP A 142 30.33 22.08 -32.44
C ASP A 142 29.85 21.80 -31.00
N ASN A 143 30.77 21.43 -30.11
CA ASN A 143 30.38 21.08 -28.74
C ASN A 143 30.82 22.10 -27.67
N ASP A 144 31.27 23.26 -28.05
CA ASP A 144 31.62 24.37 -27.13
C ASP A 144 30.39 25.12 -26.57
N ARG A 145 29.22 24.44 -26.41
CA ARG A 145 28.11 25.04 -25.73
C ARG A 145 28.31 24.95 -24.22
N LYS A 146 28.21 26.09 -23.56
CA LYS A 146 28.27 26.15 -22.10
C LYS A 146 27.09 25.37 -21.47
N PRO A 147 27.28 24.77 -20.28
CA PRO A 147 26.21 24.06 -19.56
C PRO A 147 24.91 24.87 -19.41
N GLU A 148 25.01 26.19 -19.31
CA GLU A 148 23.90 27.13 -19.19
C GLU A 148 23.01 27.18 -20.45
N ASP A 149 23.57 26.90 -21.62
CA ASP A 149 22.84 26.88 -22.90
C ASP A 149 21.99 25.58 -23.06
N ILE A 150 22.23 24.58 -22.22
CA ILE A 150 21.62 23.26 -22.31
C ILE A 150 20.47 23.11 -21.34
N ALA A 151 20.50 23.81 -20.23
CA ALA A 151 19.47 23.77 -19.18
C ALA A 151 18.05 24.17 -19.65
N GLY A 152 17.91 24.80 -20.79
CA GLY A 152 16.63 25.18 -21.39
C GLY A 152 16.17 24.33 -22.57
N SER A 153 16.94 23.34 -23.01
CA SER A 153 16.66 22.56 -24.22
C SER A 153 16.85 21.08 -23.97
N LEU A 154 15.78 20.37 -23.76
CA LEU A 154 15.72 18.90 -23.67
C LEU A 154 15.97 18.18 -25.00
N LYS A 155 16.49 18.86 -26.01
CA LYS A 155 16.79 18.25 -27.32
C LYS A 155 18.10 17.48 -27.26
N PRO A 156 18.13 16.21 -27.73
CA PRO A 156 19.34 15.40 -27.77
C PRO A 156 20.46 16.11 -28.57
N LEU A 157 21.63 16.20 -27.97
CA LEU A 157 22.83 16.76 -28.64
C LEU A 157 23.45 15.71 -29.56
N GLY A 158 22.79 15.37 -30.64
CA GLY A 158 23.26 14.41 -31.63
C GLY A 158 23.07 12.95 -31.19
N LYS A 159 23.63 12.01 -31.94
CA LYS A 159 23.52 10.52 -31.73
C LYS A 159 24.74 9.94 -31.00
N ALA A 160 25.40 10.69 -30.14
CA ALA A 160 26.55 10.20 -29.38
C ALA A 160 26.11 9.17 -28.35
N LEU A 161 26.73 7.99 -28.35
CA LEU A 161 26.47 6.89 -27.44
C LEU A 161 27.68 6.74 -26.50
N PHE A 162 27.39 6.59 -25.19
CA PHE A 162 28.37 6.30 -24.17
C PHE A 162 28.20 4.86 -23.67
N ALA A 163 29.31 4.14 -23.53
CA ALA A 163 29.29 2.85 -22.84
C ALA A 163 29.08 3.08 -21.36
N VAL A 164 28.06 2.45 -20.78
CA VAL A 164 27.81 2.48 -19.35
C VAL A 164 28.66 1.42 -18.69
N ASN A 165 29.57 1.82 -17.79
CA ASN A 165 30.50 0.90 -17.15
C ASN A 165 29.73 -0.05 -16.20
N GLY A 166 30.00 -1.36 -16.40
CA GLY A 166 29.45 -2.42 -15.54
C GLY A 166 28.05 -2.90 -15.92
N LEU A 167 27.34 -2.23 -16.84
CA LEU A 167 26.06 -2.69 -17.33
C LEU A 167 26.19 -3.44 -18.65
N TYR A 168 25.46 -4.53 -18.76
CA TYR A 168 25.43 -5.41 -19.92
C TYR A 168 24.01 -5.79 -20.26
N GLU A 169 23.68 -5.80 -21.53
CA GLU A 169 22.44 -6.36 -22.06
C GLU A 169 22.78 -7.64 -22.85
N THR A 170 21.82 -8.55 -22.97
CA THR A 170 21.95 -9.76 -23.78
C THR A 170 21.15 -9.56 -25.07
N VAL A 171 21.86 -9.38 -26.18
CA VAL A 171 21.27 -9.27 -27.51
C VAL A 171 21.76 -10.47 -28.34
N ASP A 172 20.83 -11.23 -28.93
CA ASP A 172 21.11 -12.45 -29.71
C ASP A 172 22.01 -13.45 -28.98
N GLY A 173 21.79 -13.63 -27.66
CA GLY A 173 22.55 -14.54 -26.81
C GLY A 173 23.99 -14.07 -26.48
N LYS A 174 24.39 -12.86 -26.87
CA LYS A 174 25.70 -12.29 -26.59
C LYS A 174 25.59 -11.14 -25.60
N LYS A 175 26.40 -11.18 -24.55
CA LYS A 175 26.58 -10.05 -23.63
C LYS A 175 27.26 -8.89 -24.33
N GLN A 176 26.58 -7.74 -24.40
CA GLN A 176 27.20 -6.50 -24.87
C GLN A 176 27.02 -5.40 -23.84
N LYS A 177 27.92 -4.42 -23.81
CA LYS A 177 27.81 -3.28 -22.91
C LYS A 177 26.60 -2.44 -23.27
N MET A 178 25.80 -2.08 -22.28
CA MET A 178 24.74 -1.10 -22.47
C MET A 178 25.34 0.26 -22.87
N THR A 179 24.67 0.92 -23.77
CA THR A 179 25.04 2.26 -24.23
C THR A 179 23.91 3.25 -23.94
N ALA A 180 24.26 4.47 -23.60
CA ALA A 180 23.32 5.55 -23.34
C ALA A 180 23.60 6.73 -24.26
N ARG A 181 22.54 7.44 -24.67
CA ARG A 181 22.62 8.69 -25.42
C ARG A 181 21.89 9.82 -24.71
N SER A 182 22.26 11.06 -25.06
CA SER A 182 21.58 12.23 -24.52
C SER A 182 20.08 12.20 -24.88
N GLY A 183 19.24 12.48 -23.92
CA GLY A 183 17.77 12.43 -24.01
C GLY A 183 17.15 11.15 -23.51
N MET A 184 17.92 10.07 -23.26
CA MET A 184 17.37 8.84 -22.67
C MET A 184 17.08 9.00 -21.19
N LYS A 185 16.05 8.29 -20.72
CA LYS A 185 15.72 8.13 -19.30
C LYS A 185 16.66 7.09 -18.67
N VAL A 186 17.25 7.43 -17.55
CA VAL A 186 18.26 6.62 -16.87
C VAL A 186 18.03 6.59 -15.38
N ALA A 187 18.55 5.54 -14.73
CA ALA A 187 18.64 5.44 -13.28
C ALA A 187 20.08 5.66 -12.81
N ALA A 188 20.29 6.47 -11.78
CA ALA A 188 21.60 6.82 -11.25
C ALA A 188 21.63 6.73 -9.73
N LEU A 189 22.79 6.39 -9.18
CA LEU A 189 23.09 6.48 -7.75
C LEU A 189 24.02 7.66 -7.48
N VAL A 190 23.83 8.30 -6.32
CA VAL A 190 24.74 9.35 -5.84
C VAL A 190 25.88 8.71 -5.06
N ASP A 191 27.11 8.95 -5.50
CA ASP A 191 28.32 8.49 -4.82
C ASP A 191 28.79 9.47 -3.76
N LYS A 192 28.86 10.76 -4.16
CA LYS A 192 29.45 11.80 -3.33
C LYS A 192 28.83 13.15 -3.59
N TRP A 193 28.74 13.95 -2.52
CA TRP A 193 28.40 15.36 -2.64
C TRP A 193 29.27 16.20 -1.69
N ASP A 194 30.23 16.93 -2.26
CA ASP A 194 31.05 17.85 -1.50
C ASP A 194 30.31 19.19 -1.33
N ARG A 195 30.42 19.79 -0.12
CA ARG A 195 29.72 21.04 0.24
C ARG A 195 30.01 22.23 -0.71
N LYS A 196 31.05 22.17 -1.48
CA LYS A 196 31.45 23.25 -2.40
C LYS A 196 30.86 23.05 -3.78
N ASP A 197 30.36 21.87 -4.08
CA ASP A 197 29.83 21.54 -5.39
C ASP A 197 28.32 21.87 -5.44
N PRO A 198 27.85 22.52 -6.50
CA PRO A 198 26.43 22.83 -6.63
C PRO A 198 25.57 21.57 -6.77
N ASN A 199 26.11 20.50 -7.34
CA ASN A 199 25.43 19.25 -7.62
C ASN A 199 26.21 18.05 -7.09
N PRO A 200 25.52 16.94 -6.71
CA PRO A 200 26.17 15.68 -6.35
C PRO A 200 26.77 14.99 -7.56
N THR A 201 27.80 14.17 -7.32
CA THR A 201 28.37 13.25 -8.31
C THR A 201 27.84 11.84 -8.10
N GLY A 202 27.62 11.11 -9.20
CA GLY A 202 27.11 9.74 -9.16
C GLY A 202 27.51 8.93 -10.38
N HIS A 203 26.90 7.75 -10.49
CA HIS A 203 27.08 6.87 -11.66
C HIS A 203 25.74 6.31 -12.12
N LEU A 204 25.65 5.96 -13.40
CA LEU A 204 24.48 5.29 -13.96
C LEU A 204 24.47 3.82 -13.54
N ILE A 205 23.28 3.34 -13.15
CA ILE A 205 23.06 1.94 -12.82
C ILE A 205 22.22 1.24 -13.88
N ASP A 206 21.35 1.97 -14.59
CA ASP A 206 20.58 1.42 -15.71
C ASP A 206 20.21 2.50 -16.74
N VAL A 207 19.93 2.05 -17.96
CA VAL A 207 19.41 2.85 -19.07
C VAL A 207 18.01 2.34 -19.37
N LEU A 208 17.00 3.13 -19.00
CA LEU A 208 15.61 2.70 -19.02
C LEU A 208 14.97 2.76 -20.41
N GLY A 209 15.34 3.76 -21.22
CA GLY A 209 14.83 3.89 -22.59
C GLY A 209 14.49 5.32 -22.99
N GLU A 210 13.63 5.46 -24.00
CA GLU A 210 13.13 6.75 -24.45
C GLU A 210 12.03 7.26 -23.53
N PRO A 211 12.06 8.55 -23.12
CA PRO A 211 10.99 9.14 -22.35
C PRO A 211 9.64 9.06 -23.07
N GLY A 212 8.60 8.69 -22.32
CA GLY A 212 7.23 8.56 -22.83
C GLY A 212 6.89 7.18 -23.39
N ASP A 213 7.86 6.30 -23.60
CA ASP A 213 7.58 4.91 -23.90
C ASP A 213 7.04 4.19 -22.65
N ASN A 214 5.98 3.42 -22.80
CA ASN A 214 5.31 2.76 -21.68
C ASN A 214 6.28 1.91 -20.85
N ASP A 215 7.10 1.07 -21.49
CA ASP A 215 8.10 0.24 -20.83
C ASP A 215 9.10 1.07 -20.02
N THR A 216 9.60 2.15 -20.63
CA THR A 216 10.53 3.08 -20.00
C THR A 216 9.91 3.71 -18.74
N GLU A 217 8.64 4.13 -18.79
CA GLU A 217 7.98 4.78 -17.67
C GLU A 217 7.65 3.79 -16.55
N MET A 218 7.24 2.57 -16.87
CA MET A 218 6.99 1.52 -15.88
C MET A 218 8.30 1.08 -15.19
N HIS A 219 9.38 0.89 -15.96
CA HIS A 219 10.71 0.61 -15.39
C HIS A 219 11.24 1.78 -14.56
N ALA A 220 10.96 3.02 -14.96
CA ALA A 220 11.31 4.21 -14.19
C ALA A 220 10.62 4.22 -12.82
N ILE A 221 9.34 3.88 -12.76
CA ILE A 221 8.61 3.74 -11.49
C ILE A 221 9.24 2.65 -10.63
N LEU A 222 9.52 1.47 -11.18
CA LEU A 222 10.16 0.38 -10.42
C LEU A 222 11.53 0.79 -9.89
N ALA A 223 12.35 1.46 -10.70
CA ALA A 223 13.66 1.96 -10.30
C ALA A 223 13.55 3.01 -9.18
N GLU A 224 12.62 3.99 -9.25
CA GLU A 224 12.38 4.99 -8.20
C GLU A 224 12.08 4.34 -6.83
N TYR A 225 11.39 3.20 -6.85
CA TYR A 225 11.06 2.43 -5.65
C TYR A 225 12.09 1.34 -5.30
N SER A 226 13.21 1.26 -6.02
CA SER A 226 14.25 0.22 -5.83
C SER A 226 13.68 -1.20 -5.91
N LEU A 227 12.75 -1.41 -6.84
CA LEU A 227 12.14 -2.69 -7.14
C LEU A 227 12.85 -3.33 -8.34
N PRO A 228 13.34 -4.56 -8.23
CA PRO A 228 13.94 -5.27 -9.35
C PRO A 228 12.85 -5.64 -10.35
N TYR A 229 13.09 -5.39 -11.63
CA TYR A 229 12.16 -5.68 -12.72
C TYR A 229 12.70 -6.70 -13.74
N ARG A 230 13.91 -7.18 -13.51
CA ARG A 230 14.54 -8.26 -14.26
C ARG A 230 15.10 -9.30 -13.28
N PHE A 231 15.18 -10.54 -13.70
CA PHE A 231 15.95 -11.54 -12.99
C PHE A 231 17.39 -11.56 -13.52
N GLU A 232 18.33 -11.79 -12.64
CA GLU A 232 19.70 -12.05 -13.07
C GLU A 232 19.75 -13.39 -13.80
N PRO A 233 20.57 -13.53 -14.85
CA PRO A 233 20.69 -14.78 -15.61
C PRO A 233 21.00 -16.02 -14.77
N GLU A 234 21.67 -15.85 -13.64
CA GLU A 234 21.97 -16.92 -12.68
C GLU A 234 20.70 -17.46 -12.05
N VAL A 235 19.74 -16.57 -11.72
CA VAL A 235 18.45 -16.93 -11.14
C VAL A 235 17.57 -17.65 -12.15
N GLU A 236 17.49 -17.13 -13.40
CA GLU A 236 16.75 -17.76 -14.50
C GLU A 236 17.31 -19.15 -14.82
N ASN A 237 18.62 -19.28 -14.97
CA ASN A 237 19.28 -20.58 -15.23
C ASN A 237 19.05 -21.55 -14.07
N ALA A 238 19.07 -21.10 -12.82
CA ALA A 238 18.79 -21.94 -11.67
C ALA A 238 17.34 -22.42 -11.66
N ALA A 239 16.38 -21.57 -12.02
CA ALA A 239 14.99 -21.93 -12.16
C ALA A 239 14.76 -22.92 -13.32
N ASP A 240 15.42 -22.69 -14.46
CA ASP A 240 15.37 -23.58 -15.63
C ASP A 240 15.94 -24.97 -15.35
N GLY A 241 16.87 -25.07 -14.42
CA GLY A 241 17.42 -26.33 -13.96
C GLY A 241 16.51 -27.16 -13.05
N ILE A 242 15.41 -26.60 -12.55
CA ILE A 242 14.45 -27.30 -11.68
C ILE A 242 13.64 -28.31 -12.52
N SER A 243 13.59 -29.56 -12.07
CA SER A 243 12.83 -30.63 -12.75
C SER A 243 11.33 -30.34 -12.74
N GLU A 244 10.68 -30.64 -13.86
CA GLU A 244 9.23 -30.58 -14.00
C GLU A 244 8.54 -31.89 -13.61
N GLU A 245 9.33 -32.97 -13.50
CA GLU A 245 8.81 -34.30 -13.19
C GLU A 245 8.39 -34.40 -11.73
N ILE A 246 7.16 -34.81 -11.51
CA ILE A 246 6.62 -35.23 -10.20
C ILE A 246 6.83 -36.73 -10.10
N THR A 247 7.68 -37.15 -9.16
CA THR A 247 8.04 -38.56 -8.99
C THR A 247 6.98 -39.33 -8.23
N GLU A 248 6.99 -40.66 -8.35
CA GLU A 248 6.12 -41.53 -7.53
C GLU A 248 6.42 -41.39 -6.02
N GLU A 249 7.63 -41.04 -5.66
CA GLU A 249 8.01 -40.79 -4.27
C GLU A 249 7.34 -39.52 -3.74
N ASP A 250 7.34 -38.44 -4.55
CA ASP A 250 6.65 -37.20 -4.22
C ASP A 250 5.16 -37.42 -3.97
N VAL A 251 4.53 -38.26 -4.79
CA VAL A 251 3.11 -38.64 -4.63
C VAL A 251 2.88 -39.47 -3.37
N ARG A 252 3.75 -40.45 -3.09
CA ARG A 252 3.63 -41.38 -1.95
C ARG A 252 3.73 -40.68 -0.61
N GLU A 253 4.53 -39.61 -0.52
CA GLU A 253 4.70 -38.82 0.70
C GLU A 253 3.55 -37.85 0.94
N ARG A 254 2.53 -37.80 0.06
CA ARG A 254 1.44 -36.84 0.08
C ARG A 254 0.07 -37.51 0.17
N ARG A 255 -0.90 -36.84 0.76
CA ARG A 255 -2.30 -37.27 0.68
C ARG A 255 -2.83 -36.98 -0.75
N ASP A 256 -3.38 -38.01 -1.37
CA ASP A 256 -3.85 -37.95 -2.75
C ASP A 256 -5.27 -37.38 -2.84
N PHE A 257 -5.45 -36.34 -3.61
CA PHE A 257 -6.71 -35.67 -3.90
C PHE A 257 -7.00 -35.62 -5.42
N ARG A 258 -6.26 -36.35 -6.25
CA ARG A 258 -6.41 -36.31 -7.70
C ARG A 258 -7.79 -36.77 -8.18
N ASP A 259 -8.45 -37.64 -7.41
CA ASP A 259 -9.81 -38.14 -7.68
C ASP A 259 -10.90 -37.35 -6.93
N VAL A 260 -10.59 -36.22 -6.30
CA VAL A 260 -11.54 -35.39 -5.58
C VAL A 260 -11.82 -34.14 -6.41
N LEU A 261 -13.11 -33.86 -6.64
CA LEU A 261 -13.56 -32.69 -7.39
C LEU A 261 -12.86 -31.42 -6.91
N THR A 262 -12.02 -30.83 -7.77
CA THR A 262 -11.16 -29.69 -7.43
C THR A 262 -11.27 -28.61 -8.51
N LEU A 263 -11.33 -27.34 -8.09
CA LEU A 263 -11.47 -26.21 -9.02
C LEU A 263 -10.69 -24.98 -8.52
N THR A 264 -10.34 -24.10 -9.46
CA THR A 264 -9.82 -22.75 -9.17
C THR A 264 -10.84 -21.70 -9.59
N ILE A 265 -10.82 -20.52 -8.92
CA ILE A 265 -11.63 -19.34 -9.29
C ILE A 265 -10.73 -18.11 -9.21
N ASP A 266 -10.36 -17.56 -10.37
CA ASP A 266 -9.32 -16.54 -10.50
C ASP A 266 -9.77 -15.40 -11.46
N PRO A 267 -9.02 -14.29 -11.56
CA PRO A 267 -9.19 -13.34 -12.65
C PRO A 267 -9.00 -14.03 -14.03
N ALA A 268 -9.71 -13.54 -15.03
CA ALA A 268 -9.66 -14.16 -16.39
C ALA A 268 -8.25 -14.16 -16.98
N ASP A 269 -7.45 -13.14 -16.68
CA ASP A 269 -6.07 -12.92 -17.16
C ASP A 269 -4.97 -13.53 -16.26
N ALA A 270 -5.34 -14.16 -15.13
CA ALA A 270 -4.37 -14.79 -14.22
C ALA A 270 -3.64 -15.98 -14.85
N LYS A 271 -2.36 -16.14 -14.56
CA LYS A 271 -1.48 -17.25 -14.97
C LYS A 271 -0.85 -17.99 -13.80
N ASP A 272 -0.79 -17.38 -12.64
CA ASP A 272 -0.15 -17.83 -11.41
C ASP A 272 -1.23 -18.25 -10.38
N PHE A 273 -1.80 -19.45 -10.57
CA PHE A 273 -2.85 -19.96 -9.67
C PHE A 273 -2.24 -20.48 -8.37
N ASP A 274 -2.31 -19.68 -7.33
CA ASP A 274 -1.80 -20.01 -5.99
C ASP A 274 -2.68 -21.02 -5.27
N ASP A 275 -4.00 -21.01 -5.49
CA ASP A 275 -4.99 -21.74 -4.70
C ASP A 275 -6.05 -22.46 -5.52
N ALA A 276 -6.48 -23.61 -4.99
CA ALA A 276 -7.59 -24.39 -5.50
C ALA A 276 -8.48 -24.86 -4.35
N LEU A 277 -9.76 -25.08 -4.63
CA LEU A 277 -10.72 -25.63 -3.69
C LEU A 277 -11.17 -27.01 -4.12
N SER A 278 -11.10 -28.03 -3.22
CA SER A 278 -11.75 -29.31 -3.44
C SER A 278 -13.04 -29.44 -2.62
N PHE A 279 -13.97 -30.20 -3.13
CA PHE A 279 -15.28 -30.40 -2.52
C PHE A 279 -15.71 -31.84 -2.55
N ARG A 280 -16.22 -32.35 -1.42
CA ARG A 280 -16.82 -33.69 -1.31
C ARG A 280 -17.95 -33.69 -0.27
N LYS A 281 -19.05 -34.34 -0.57
CA LYS A 281 -20.12 -34.68 0.40
C LYS A 281 -19.71 -35.91 1.18
N LEU A 282 -19.94 -35.88 2.50
CA LEU A 282 -19.63 -36.99 3.38
C LEU A 282 -20.93 -37.73 3.78
N ASP A 283 -20.83 -39.04 4.08
CA ASP A 283 -21.99 -39.88 4.45
C ASP A 283 -22.72 -39.41 5.70
N ASN A 284 -22.05 -38.66 6.56
CA ASN A 284 -22.64 -38.07 7.77
C ASN A 284 -23.41 -36.77 7.53
N GLY A 285 -23.58 -36.33 6.27
CA GLY A 285 -24.24 -35.11 5.87
C GLY A 285 -23.40 -33.82 6.01
N ASN A 286 -22.14 -33.97 6.41
CA ASN A 286 -21.17 -32.90 6.38
C ASN A 286 -20.52 -32.76 5.00
N TYR A 287 -19.72 -31.70 4.84
CA TYR A 287 -18.92 -31.45 3.64
C TYR A 287 -17.44 -31.49 4.00
N GLU A 288 -16.62 -32.14 3.17
CA GLU A 288 -15.17 -31.94 3.18
C GLU A 288 -14.83 -30.87 2.15
N VAL A 289 -14.16 -29.83 2.60
CA VAL A 289 -13.63 -28.75 1.73
C VAL A 289 -12.13 -28.66 1.94
N GLY A 290 -11.37 -28.87 0.87
CA GLY A 290 -9.92 -28.69 0.84
C GLY A 290 -9.57 -27.31 0.31
N VAL A 291 -8.63 -26.64 0.96
CA VAL A 291 -7.96 -25.45 0.46
C VAL A 291 -6.53 -25.87 0.13
N HIS A 292 -6.22 -25.97 -1.15
CA HIS A 292 -4.97 -26.48 -1.68
C HIS A 292 -4.14 -25.31 -2.21
N ILE A 293 -2.94 -25.15 -1.67
CA ILE A 293 -2.03 -24.05 -2.02
C ILE A 293 -0.80 -24.63 -2.69
N ALA A 294 -0.34 -23.99 -3.74
CA ALA A 294 0.87 -24.38 -4.47
C ALA A 294 2.05 -24.64 -3.52
N ASP A 295 2.65 -25.86 -3.56
CA ASP A 295 3.80 -26.19 -2.71
C ASP A 295 5.11 -25.63 -3.31
N VAL A 296 5.21 -24.29 -3.37
CA VAL A 296 6.41 -23.60 -3.85
C VAL A 296 7.66 -24.06 -3.12
N THR A 297 7.51 -24.44 -1.84
CA THR A 297 8.65 -24.83 -0.99
C THR A 297 9.22 -26.20 -1.32
N HIS A 298 8.52 -27.00 -2.12
CA HIS A 298 9.06 -28.22 -2.72
C HIS A 298 10.13 -27.87 -3.75
N TYR A 299 9.89 -26.90 -4.61
CA TYR A 299 10.78 -26.50 -5.71
C TYR A 299 11.85 -25.50 -5.26
N VAL A 300 11.49 -24.52 -4.45
CA VAL A 300 12.39 -23.46 -3.99
C VAL A 300 12.97 -23.81 -2.61
N ARG A 301 14.15 -24.42 -2.63
CA ARG A 301 14.83 -24.85 -1.41
C ARG A 301 15.43 -23.67 -0.64
N PRO A 302 15.38 -23.66 0.71
CA PRO A 302 16.00 -22.61 1.52
C PRO A 302 17.48 -22.40 1.18
N GLY A 303 17.87 -21.13 0.95
CA GLY A 303 19.26 -20.76 0.63
C GLY A 303 19.70 -21.04 -0.79
N SER A 304 18.80 -21.48 -1.70
CA SER A 304 19.07 -21.52 -3.13
C SER A 304 19.10 -20.12 -3.72
N VAL A 305 19.73 -19.95 -4.88
CA VAL A 305 19.78 -18.68 -5.62
C VAL A 305 18.37 -18.11 -5.85
N VAL A 306 17.41 -18.98 -6.21
CA VAL A 306 16.01 -18.59 -6.39
C VAL A 306 15.36 -18.15 -5.07
N ASP A 307 15.66 -18.83 -3.96
CA ASP A 307 15.15 -18.46 -2.64
C ASP A 307 15.68 -17.09 -2.17
N GLU A 308 16.97 -16.84 -2.42
CA GLU A 308 17.58 -15.55 -2.07
C GLU A 308 16.96 -14.40 -2.87
N GLU A 309 16.73 -14.61 -4.15
CA GLU A 309 16.05 -13.61 -4.99
C GLU A 309 14.60 -13.41 -4.57
N ALA A 310 13.83 -14.47 -4.32
CA ALA A 310 12.47 -14.39 -3.84
C ALA A 310 12.39 -13.62 -2.50
N ARG A 311 13.34 -13.86 -1.60
CA ARG A 311 13.48 -13.14 -0.33
C ARG A 311 13.77 -11.66 -0.55
N ASN A 312 14.69 -11.33 -1.47
CA ASN A 312 15.05 -9.96 -1.80
C ASN A 312 13.87 -9.18 -2.40
N ARG A 313 13.08 -9.81 -3.26
CA ARG A 313 11.85 -9.23 -3.81
C ARG A 313 10.76 -9.09 -2.74
N GLY A 314 10.62 -10.08 -1.87
CA GLY A 314 9.65 -10.15 -0.78
C GLY A 314 8.21 -10.36 -1.22
N THR A 315 7.81 -9.78 -2.36
CA THR A 315 6.48 -9.91 -2.96
C THR A 315 6.52 -9.63 -4.46
N SER A 316 5.56 -10.16 -5.22
CA SER A 316 5.29 -9.71 -6.59
C SER A 316 4.76 -8.28 -6.57
N VAL A 317 4.99 -7.54 -7.67
CA VAL A 317 4.55 -6.14 -7.84
C VAL A 317 3.59 -6.07 -9.02
N TYR A 318 2.40 -5.52 -8.80
CA TYR A 318 1.34 -5.41 -9.79
C TYR A 318 1.25 -3.98 -10.29
N LEU A 319 1.79 -3.70 -11.48
CA LEU A 319 1.58 -2.44 -12.16
C LEU A 319 0.27 -2.49 -12.98
N VAL A 320 -0.09 -1.39 -13.60
CA VAL A 320 -1.34 -1.33 -14.38
C VAL A 320 -1.35 -2.29 -15.57
N ASP A 321 -0.21 -2.43 -16.24
CA ASP A 321 -0.05 -3.16 -17.51
C ASP A 321 0.71 -4.48 -17.37
N ARG A 322 1.34 -4.73 -16.23
CA ARG A 322 2.19 -5.92 -16.04
C ARG A 322 2.35 -6.32 -14.59
N THR A 323 2.69 -7.58 -14.38
CA THR A 323 3.15 -8.11 -13.10
C THR A 323 4.66 -8.30 -13.14
N VAL A 324 5.36 -7.81 -12.11
CA VAL A 324 6.76 -8.14 -11.85
C VAL A 324 6.77 -9.26 -10.82
N PRO A 325 7.01 -10.51 -11.21
CA PRO A 325 6.80 -11.65 -10.33
C PRO A 325 7.92 -11.78 -9.29
N MET A 326 7.57 -12.36 -8.14
CA MET A 326 8.53 -12.71 -7.09
C MET A 326 9.44 -13.88 -7.50
N LEU A 327 8.92 -14.81 -8.26
CA LEU A 327 9.60 -16.01 -8.76
C LEU A 327 9.70 -15.96 -10.28
N PRO A 328 10.75 -16.56 -10.90
CA PRO A 328 10.82 -16.72 -12.35
C PRO A 328 9.56 -17.38 -12.93
N GLU A 329 9.21 -17.01 -14.17
CA GLU A 329 7.95 -17.45 -14.81
C GLU A 329 7.82 -18.96 -14.94
N LYS A 330 8.93 -19.69 -15.11
CA LYS A 330 8.90 -21.16 -15.08
C LYS A 330 8.31 -21.72 -13.79
N LEU A 331 8.57 -21.07 -12.66
CA LEU A 331 8.03 -21.45 -11.36
C LEU A 331 6.62 -20.88 -11.17
N SER A 332 6.45 -19.56 -11.34
CA SER A 332 5.19 -18.89 -11.04
C SER A 332 4.04 -19.31 -11.96
N ASN A 333 4.30 -19.43 -13.28
CA ASN A 333 3.25 -19.65 -14.27
C ASN A 333 3.12 -21.12 -14.72
N LYS A 334 4.12 -21.99 -14.41
CA LYS A 334 4.13 -23.40 -14.82
C LYS A 334 4.16 -24.37 -13.65
N LEU A 335 5.34 -24.53 -13.00
CA LEU A 335 5.55 -25.60 -12.03
C LEU A 335 4.65 -25.47 -10.81
N CYS A 336 4.56 -24.27 -10.26
CA CYS A 336 3.78 -24.01 -9.04
C CYS A 336 2.30 -23.72 -9.34
N SER A 337 1.98 -23.12 -10.50
CA SER A 337 0.62 -22.73 -10.85
C SER A 337 -0.32 -23.95 -10.92
N LEU A 338 -1.45 -23.89 -10.21
CA LEU A 338 -2.43 -24.99 -10.12
C LEU A 338 -3.34 -25.04 -11.36
N ARG A 339 -2.72 -25.29 -12.52
CA ARG A 339 -3.38 -25.30 -13.81
C ARG A 339 -4.34 -26.50 -13.94
N PRO A 340 -5.48 -26.33 -14.64
CA PRO A 340 -6.45 -27.40 -14.82
C PRO A 340 -5.87 -28.58 -15.62
N ALA A 341 -6.37 -29.79 -15.33
CA ALA A 341 -5.97 -31.05 -15.95
C ALA A 341 -4.48 -31.41 -15.81
N GLU A 342 -3.78 -30.79 -14.87
CA GLU A 342 -2.38 -31.09 -14.54
C GLU A 342 -2.27 -31.58 -13.10
N THR A 343 -1.45 -32.64 -12.90
CA THR A 343 -1.09 -33.06 -11.52
C THR A 343 -0.18 -32.03 -10.90
N LYS A 344 -0.53 -31.55 -9.70
CA LYS A 344 0.21 -30.49 -8.99
C LYS A 344 0.46 -30.87 -7.53
N LEU A 345 1.62 -30.44 -7.05
CA LEU A 345 2.00 -30.59 -5.65
C LEU A 345 1.48 -29.41 -4.85
N THR A 346 0.79 -29.69 -3.75
CA THR A 346 0.16 -28.67 -2.92
C THR A 346 0.46 -28.87 -1.43
N PHE A 347 0.28 -27.81 -0.67
CA PHE A 347 0.21 -27.80 0.77
C PHE A 347 -1.20 -27.38 1.18
N SER A 348 -1.91 -28.19 1.93
CA SER A 348 -3.36 -28.05 2.06
C SER A 348 -3.85 -27.94 3.49
N ALA A 349 -4.95 -27.19 3.62
CA ALA A 349 -5.80 -27.17 4.80
C ALA A 349 -7.15 -27.76 4.42
N VAL A 350 -7.51 -28.90 5.02
CA VAL A 350 -8.74 -29.66 4.72
C VAL A 350 -9.68 -29.57 5.92
N PHE A 351 -10.94 -29.27 5.67
CA PHE A 351 -11.95 -29.01 6.68
C PHE A 351 -13.17 -29.91 6.50
N GLU A 352 -13.56 -30.60 7.55
CA GLU A 352 -14.90 -31.15 7.63
C GLU A 352 -15.83 -30.09 8.21
N MET A 353 -16.88 -29.74 7.48
CA MET A 353 -17.79 -28.67 7.82
C MET A 353 -19.24 -29.14 7.81
N THR A 354 -20.01 -28.71 8.82
CA THR A 354 -21.45 -28.87 8.78
C THR A 354 -22.11 -27.96 7.74
N PRO A 355 -23.36 -28.23 7.30
CA PRO A 355 -24.10 -27.31 6.43
C PRO A 355 -24.29 -25.88 7.01
N LEU A 356 -24.12 -25.72 8.34
CA LEU A 356 -24.14 -24.41 9.02
C LEU A 356 -22.76 -23.72 9.07
N ALA A 357 -21.78 -24.21 8.28
CA ALA A 357 -20.40 -23.73 8.23
C ALA A 357 -19.72 -23.74 9.63
N LYS A 358 -19.95 -24.80 10.41
CA LYS A 358 -19.16 -25.09 11.63
C LYS A 358 -18.09 -26.10 11.26
N VAL A 359 -16.83 -25.77 11.47
CA VAL A 359 -15.72 -26.71 11.32
C VAL A 359 -15.82 -27.77 12.44
N VAL A 360 -15.87 -29.04 12.05
CA VAL A 360 -15.94 -30.22 12.92
C VAL A 360 -14.55 -30.79 13.14
N SER A 361 -13.80 -30.96 12.06
CA SER A 361 -12.41 -31.40 12.05
C SER A 361 -11.60 -30.65 11.00
N GLN A 362 -10.28 -30.66 11.17
CA GLN A 362 -9.36 -30.05 10.21
C GLN A 362 -8.06 -30.84 10.13
N TRP A 363 -7.45 -30.80 8.96
CA TRP A 363 -6.19 -31.48 8.68
C TRP A 363 -5.27 -30.55 7.89
N PHE A 364 -3.96 -30.61 8.15
CA PHE A 364 -2.92 -29.85 7.45
C PHE A 364 -1.82 -30.79 7.00
N GLY A 365 -1.34 -30.63 5.78
CA GLY A 365 -0.26 -31.44 5.24
C GLY A 365 -0.07 -31.25 3.75
N ARG A 366 0.94 -31.95 3.23
CA ARG A 366 1.23 -31.94 1.81
C ARG A 366 0.26 -32.85 1.07
N THR A 367 -0.19 -32.40 -0.11
CA THR A 367 -1.14 -33.14 -0.95
C THR A 367 -0.69 -33.14 -2.39
N VAL A 368 -1.29 -33.99 -3.20
CA VAL A 368 -1.24 -33.97 -4.65
C VAL A 368 -2.66 -33.84 -5.17
N ILE A 369 -2.89 -32.94 -6.11
CA ILE A 369 -4.19 -32.64 -6.70
C ILE A 369 -4.14 -32.76 -8.22
N ASN A 370 -5.33 -32.87 -8.82
CA ASN A 370 -5.57 -32.58 -10.22
C ASN A 370 -6.78 -31.62 -10.26
N SER A 371 -6.60 -30.40 -10.76
CA SER A 371 -7.71 -29.46 -10.86
C SER A 371 -8.58 -29.79 -12.05
N ASP A 372 -9.88 -30.05 -11.81
CA ASP A 372 -10.83 -30.45 -12.86
C ASP A 372 -11.27 -29.25 -13.71
N TYR A 373 -11.34 -28.06 -13.11
CA TYR A 373 -11.87 -26.90 -13.80
C TYR A 373 -11.31 -25.57 -13.28
N ARG A 374 -11.08 -24.63 -14.21
CA ARG A 374 -10.74 -23.23 -13.90
C ARG A 374 -11.93 -22.34 -14.20
N PHE A 375 -12.42 -21.64 -13.18
CA PHE A 375 -13.41 -20.59 -13.34
C PHE A 375 -12.76 -19.19 -13.36
N ALA A 376 -13.27 -18.33 -14.24
CA ALA A 376 -13.15 -16.89 -14.04
C ALA A 376 -14.17 -16.45 -13.00
N TYR A 377 -13.87 -15.37 -12.24
CA TYR A 377 -14.83 -14.82 -11.26
C TYR A 377 -16.20 -14.52 -11.86
N GLU A 378 -16.24 -14.06 -13.10
CA GLU A 378 -17.46 -13.72 -13.83
C GLU A 378 -18.33 -14.97 -14.06
N THR A 379 -17.70 -16.08 -14.47
CA THR A 379 -18.41 -17.36 -14.71
C THR A 379 -18.93 -17.96 -13.41
N ALA A 380 -18.11 -17.97 -12.36
CA ALA A 380 -18.55 -18.43 -11.05
C ALA A 380 -19.72 -17.57 -10.51
N GLN A 381 -19.70 -16.25 -10.74
CA GLN A 381 -20.79 -15.35 -10.37
C GLN A 381 -22.08 -15.67 -11.10
N GLN A 382 -22.04 -15.98 -12.39
CA GLN A 382 -23.21 -16.37 -13.15
C GLN A 382 -23.90 -17.62 -12.59
N ILE A 383 -23.10 -18.63 -12.14
CA ILE A 383 -23.63 -19.81 -11.47
C ILE A 383 -24.33 -19.43 -10.16
N ILE A 384 -23.71 -18.57 -9.36
CA ILE A 384 -24.27 -18.12 -8.06
C ILE A 384 -25.58 -17.38 -8.30
N ASP A 385 -25.64 -16.44 -9.26
CA ASP A 385 -26.82 -15.64 -9.60
C ASP A 385 -27.99 -16.52 -10.08
N ALA A 386 -27.69 -17.53 -10.92
CA ALA A 386 -28.67 -18.49 -11.39
C ALA A 386 -29.27 -19.34 -10.25
N GLY A 387 -28.42 -19.84 -9.35
CA GLY A 387 -28.85 -20.61 -8.17
C GLY A 387 -29.71 -19.79 -7.21
N GLN A 388 -29.37 -18.50 -6.98
CA GLN A 388 -30.18 -17.59 -6.14
C GLN A 388 -31.55 -17.30 -6.75
N LYS A 389 -31.64 -17.14 -8.08
CA LYS A 389 -32.90 -16.96 -8.80
C LYS A 389 -33.80 -18.18 -8.68
N ALA A 390 -33.25 -19.40 -8.88
CA ALA A 390 -33.98 -20.66 -8.74
C ALA A 390 -34.57 -20.80 -7.32
N MET A 391 -33.76 -20.59 -6.28
CA MET A 391 -34.20 -20.65 -4.89
C MET A 391 -35.27 -19.62 -4.56
N THR A 392 -35.21 -18.41 -5.15
CA THR A 392 -36.22 -17.35 -4.94
C THR A 392 -37.54 -17.72 -5.60
N MET A 393 -37.53 -18.40 -6.74
CA MET A 393 -38.71 -18.90 -7.42
C MET A 393 -39.42 -20.01 -6.65
N GLU A 394 -38.67 -20.97 -6.08
CA GLU A 394 -39.18 -22.01 -5.20
C GLU A 394 -39.88 -21.44 -3.95
N LEU A 395 -39.29 -20.43 -3.30
CA LEU A 395 -39.83 -19.77 -2.11
C LEU A 395 -41.12 -18.95 -2.42
N ARG A 396 -41.34 -18.52 -3.68
CA ARG A 396 -42.53 -17.80 -4.10
C ARG A 396 -43.72 -18.68 -4.50
N GLY A 397 -43.58 -20.01 -4.33
CA GLY A 397 -44.73 -20.95 -4.46
C GLY A 397 -45.10 -21.26 -5.91
N GLY A 398 -44.12 -21.42 -6.79
CA GLY A 398 -44.29 -22.03 -8.10
C GLY A 398 -44.53 -23.55 -7.93
N THR A 399 -45.74 -24.00 -7.69
CA THR A 399 -46.14 -25.40 -7.70
C THR A 399 -46.24 -25.91 -9.10
N ASP A 400 -45.13 -26.26 -9.71
CA ASP A 400 -45.09 -27.24 -10.79
C ASP A 400 -43.98 -28.24 -10.50
N GLY A 401 -44.41 -29.44 -10.01
CA GLY A 401 -43.61 -30.52 -9.53
C GLY A 401 -42.76 -31.23 -10.63
N LYS A 402 -41.84 -30.47 -11.20
CA LYS A 402 -40.69 -30.99 -11.93
C LYS A 402 -39.48 -30.39 -11.26
N HIS A 403 -38.59 -31.25 -10.74
CA HIS A 403 -37.24 -30.86 -10.37
C HIS A 403 -36.64 -30.06 -11.54
N GLY A 404 -36.69 -28.72 -11.42
CA GLY A 404 -36.15 -27.85 -12.42
C GLY A 404 -34.66 -28.09 -12.50
N LYS A 405 -34.20 -28.69 -13.58
CA LYS A 405 -32.78 -28.61 -13.95
C LYS A 405 -32.42 -27.12 -13.92
N ILE A 406 -31.35 -26.77 -13.20
CA ILE A 406 -30.78 -25.41 -13.26
C ILE A 406 -30.55 -25.16 -14.74
N ALA A 407 -31.29 -24.18 -15.31
CA ALA A 407 -31.13 -23.81 -16.71
C ALA A 407 -29.64 -23.51 -16.93
N ASP A 408 -29.05 -24.11 -17.93
CA ASP A 408 -27.70 -23.77 -18.35
C ASP A 408 -27.64 -22.27 -18.52
N PRO A 409 -26.73 -21.57 -17.87
CA PRO A 409 -26.44 -20.20 -18.21
C PRO A 409 -25.85 -20.26 -19.64
N ILE A 410 -26.69 -20.08 -20.64
CA ILE A 410 -26.25 -19.76 -21.98
C ILE A 410 -25.44 -18.47 -21.81
N LEU A 411 -24.17 -18.53 -22.07
CA LEU A 411 -23.30 -17.36 -22.19
C LEU A 411 -23.83 -16.54 -23.39
N GLU A 412 -24.86 -15.72 -23.14
CA GLU A 412 -25.17 -14.61 -24.03
C GLU A 412 -24.10 -13.52 -23.79
N ALA A 413 -22.91 -13.76 -24.33
CA ALA A 413 -22.04 -12.67 -24.70
C ALA A 413 -22.81 -11.81 -25.69
N SER A 414 -22.93 -10.50 -25.46
CA SER A 414 -23.49 -9.62 -26.48
C SER A 414 -22.69 -9.84 -27.78
N PRO A 415 -23.32 -9.79 -28.97
CA PRO A 415 -22.62 -9.98 -30.25
C PRO A 415 -21.42 -9.04 -30.45
N GLU A 416 -21.40 -7.91 -29.73
CA GLU A 416 -20.31 -6.93 -29.72
C GLU A 416 -19.10 -7.40 -28.89
N ALA A 417 -19.33 -7.99 -27.72
CA ALA A 417 -18.24 -8.53 -26.88
C ALA A 417 -17.58 -9.79 -27.49
N ALA A 418 -18.36 -10.58 -28.27
CA ALA A 418 -17.81 -11.72 -29.00
C ALA A 418 -16.96 -11.29 -30.21
N LYS A 419 -17.29 -10.15 -30.83
CA LYS A 419 -16.55 -9.62 -31.96
C LYS A 419 -15.21 -8.97 -31.53
N GLU A 420 -15.20 -8.22 -30.43
CA GLU A 420 -13.96 -7.65 -29.87
C GLU A 420 -12.97 -8.71 -29.39
N ARG A 421 -13.44 -9.87 -28.90
CA ARG A 421 -12.58 -10.98 -28.48
C ARG A 421 -12.00 -11.78 -29.65
N ALA A 422 -12.69 -11.83 -30.77
CA ALA A 422 -12.23 -12.57 -31.95
C ALA A 422 -11.14 -11.83 -32.76
N GLU A 423 -11.04 -10.49 -32.60
CA GLU A 423 -10.05 -9.68 -33.32
C GLU A 423 -8.69 -9.55 -32.59
N HIS A 424 -8.55 -10.05 -31.32
CA HIS A 424 -7.35 -9.91 -30.51
C HIS A 424 -6.60 -11.21 -30.17
N HIS A 425 -6.80 -12.30 -30.93
CA HIS A 425 -6.10 -13.58 -30.71
C HIS A 425 -5.28 -14.01 -31.92
N GLU A 426 -4.23 -13.29 -32.22
CA GLU A 426 -3.09 -13.83 -32.97
C GLU A 426 -1.81 -13.44 -32.22
N ASP A 427 -1.49 -14.18 -31.16
CA ASP A 427 -0.11 -14.47 -30.76
C ASP A 427 -0.12 -15.51 -29.63
N GLY A 428 0.30 -16.70 -29.98
CA GLY A 428 0.95 -17.82 -29.35
C GLY A 428 0.88 -18.05 -27.83
N ALA A 429 -0.14 -17.58 -27.11
CA ALA A 429 -0.40 -18.05 -25.75
C ALA A 429 -1.25 -19.31 -25.86
N VAL A 430 -0.65 -20.47 -25.58
CA VAL A 430 -1.34 -21.75 -25.39
C VAL A 430 -2.35 -21.53 -24.26
N MET A 431 -3.57 -21.19 -24.66
CA MET A 431 -4.74 -21.32 -23.79
C MET A 431 -4.83 -22.81 -23.51
N GLY A 432 -4.69 -23.21 -22.23
CA GLY A 432 -5.01 -24.58 -21.87
C GLY A 432 -6.38 -24.89 -22.45
N GLU A 433 -6.43 -25.92 -23.32
CA GLU A 433 -7.65 -26.41 -23.95
C GLU A 433 -8.66 -26.71 -22.84
N GLY A 434 -9.63 -25.83 -22.60
CA GLY A 434 -10.61 -26.03 -21.56
C GLY A 434 -11.78 -25.08 -21.51
N VAL A 435 -11.78 -23.98 -22.28
CA VAL A 435 -12.94 -23.09 -22.35
C VAL A 435 -13.15 -22.62 -23.80
N THR A 436 -13.68 -23.50 -24.62
CA THR A 436 -14.33 -23.08 -25.87
C THR A 436 -15.75 -22.60 -25.53
N GLU A 437 -16.20 -21.53 -26.17
CA GLU A 437 -17.61 -21.10 -26.15
C GLU A 437 -18.51 -22.31 -26.42
N GLY A 438 -19.40 -22.60 -25.46
CA GLY A 438 -20.33 -23.76 -25.59
C GLY A 438 -20.01 -24.96 -24.70
N CYS A 439 -18.98 -24.90 -23.83
CA CYS A 439 -18.70 -25.99 -22.91
C CYS A 439 -19.77 -26.04 -21.82
N ILE A 440 -20.54 -27.12 -21.73
CA ILE A 440 -21.55 -27.34 -20.71
C ILE A 440 -20.79 -27.63 -19.39
N ILE A 441 -20.89 -26.72 -18.42
CA ILE A 441 -20.32 -26.93 -17.06
C ILE A 441 -21.07 -28.09 -16.40
N PRO A 442 -20.39 -29.15 -15.92
CA PRO A 442 -21.02 -30.26 -15.22
C PRO A 442 -21.84 -29.81 -14.02
N ASP A 443 -23.00 -30.44 -13.80
CA ASP A 443 -23.91 -30.08 -12.70
C ASP A 443 -23.27 -30.27 -11.32
N GLU A 444 -22.37 -31.24 -11.18
CA GLU A 444 -21.59 -31.45 -9.95
C GLU A 444 -20.71 -30.23 -9.58
N LEU A 445 -20.08 -29.61 -10.58
CA LEU A 445 -19.29 -28.38 -10.37
C LEU A 445 -20.18 -27.19 -9.99
N LYS A 446 -21.33 -27.05 -10.65
CA LYS A 446 -22.32 -26.00 -10.31
C LYS A 446 -22.81 -26.17 -8.89
N GLU A 447 -23.16 -27.42 -8.50
CA GLU A 447 -23.59 -27.72 -7.13
C GLU A 447 -22.50 -27.44 -6.11
N ALA A 448 -21.25 -27.84 -6.37
CA ALA A 448 -20.11 -27.56 -5.51
C ALA A 448 -19.92 -26.06 -5.28
N VAL A 449 -19.97 -25.22 -6.35
CA VAL A 449 -19.86 -23.77 -6.25
C VAL A 449 -21.00 -23.21 -5.40
N LEU A 450 -22.26 -23.63 -5.59
CA LEU A 450 -23.39 -23.15 -4.82
C LEU A 450 -23.32 -23.52 -3.33
N ILE A 451 -22.90 -24.74 -2.99
CA ILE A 451 -22.73 -25.17 -1.61
C ILE A 451 -21.60 -24.40 -0.95
N MET A 452 -20.44 -24.30 -1.62
CA MET A 452 -19.30 -23.54 -1.11
C MET A 452 -19.65 -22.06 -0.92
N HIS A 453 -20.38 -21.43 -1.86
CA HIS A 453 -20.90 -20.08 -1.68
C HIS A 453 -21.80 -19.96 -0.46
N SER A 454 -22.72 -20.92 -0.23
CA SER A 454 -23.56 -20.95 0.97
C SER A 454 -22.74 -21.04 2.26
N LEU A 455 -21.67 -21.86 2.29
CA LEU A 455 -20.76 -21.97 3.42
C LEU A 455 -19.98 -20.66 3.65
N ALA A 456 -19.40 -20.10 2.59
CA ALA A 456 -18.66 -18.84 2.64
C ALA A 456 -19.54 -17.66 3.14
N SER A 457 -20.78 -17.56 2.67
CA SER A 457 -21.73 -16.54 3.12
C SER A 457 -22.02 -16.65 4.63
N LYS A 458 -22.08 -17.87 5.16
CA LYS A 458 -22.27 -18.11 6.60
C LYS A 458 -20.99 -17.78 7.40
N LEU A 459 -19.81 -18.09 6.87
CA LEU A 459 -18.53 -17.71 7.47
C LEU A 459 -18.41 -16.18 7.53
N ARG A 460 -18.71 -15.49 6.44
CA ARG A 460 -18.69 -14.02 6.34
C ARG A 460 -19.64 -13.39 7.38
N LYS A 461 -20.88 -13.86 7.46
CA LYS A 461 -21.83 -13.37 8.47
C LYS A 461 -21.31 -13.55 9.90
N LYS A 462 -20.69 -14.69 10.22
CA LYS A 462 -20.08 -14.95 11.53
C LYS A 462 -18.91 -13.99 11.81
N ARG A 463 -18.07 -13.71 10.81
CA ARG A 463 -16.93 -12.80 10.93
C ARG A 463 -17.38 -11.37 11.25
N PHE A 464 -18.37 -10.85 10.52
CA PHE A 464 -18.91 -9.52 10.80
C PHE A 464 -19.64 -9.43 12.15
N ALA A 465 -20.38 -10.47 12.54
CA ALA A 465 -20.97 -10.57 13.87
C ALA A 465 -19.92 -10.60 15.00
N ALA A 466 -18.70 -11.08 14.72
CA ALA A 466 -17.58 -11.05 15.65
C ALA A 466 -16.89 -9.68 15.76
N GLY A 467 -17.20 -8.72 14.86
CA GLY A 467 -16.67 -7.37 14.88
C GLY A 467 -15.65 -7.07 13.76
N ALA A 468 -15.62 -7.87 12.68
CA ALA A 468 -14.83 -7.50 11.50
C ALA A 468 -15.34 -6.19 10.90
N ILE A 469 -14.43 -5.36 10.38
CA ILE A 469 -14.78 -4.07 9.78
C ILE A 469 -14.80 -4.22 8.27
N SER A 470 -15.85 -3.69 7.63
CA SER A 470 -15.97 -3.66 6.17
C SER A 470 -15.76 -2.24 5.66
N PHE A 471 -14.75 -2.06 4.84
CA PHE A 471 -14.58 -0.89 4.01
C PHE A 471 -14.95 -1.29 2.57
N GLU A 472 -15.95 -0.62 2.00
CA GLU A 472 -16.48 -0.91 0.65
C GLU A 472 -15.88 0.07 -0.38
N ARG A 473 -14.61 0.40 -0.27
CA ARG A 473 -13.99 1.37 -1.16
C ARG A 473 -13.85 0.80 -2.58
N PRO A 474 -14.40 1.49 -3.60
CA PRO A 474 -14.26 1.03 -4.98
C PRO A 474 -12.80 1.07 -5.42
N GLU A 475 -12.33 -0.04 -5.97
CA GLU A 475 -11.01 -0.12 -6.60
C GLU A 475 -11.13 0.35 -8.05
N MET A 476 -10.44 1.45 -8.38
CA MET A 476 -10.38 1.94 -9.75
C MET A 476 -9.33 1.17 -10.54
N LYS A 477 -9.72 0.62 -11.67
CA LYS A 477 -8.85 -0.07 -12.63
C LYS A 477 -8.74 0.75 -13.90
N VAL A 478 -7.58 0.68 -14.52
CA VAL A 478 -7.29 1.29 -15.81
C VAL A 478 -7.06 0.18 -16.83
N GLU A 479 -7.86 0.18 -17.87
CA GLU A 479 -7.67 -0.69 -19.01
C GLU A 479 -6.71 -0.03 -20.00
N VAL A 480 -5.75 -0.78 -20.50
CA VAL A 480 -4.73 -0.28 -21.43
C VAL A 480 -4.75 -1.06 -22.74
N ASP A 481 -4.35 -0.39 -23.84
CA ASP A 481 -4.18 -1.03 -25.14
C ASP A 481 -2.84 -1.83 -25.20
N GLU A 482 -2.59 -2.51 -26.31
CA GLU A 482 -1.35 -3.28 -26.57
C GLU A 482 -0.07 -2.45 -26.44
N LYS A 483 -0.16 -1.14 -26.55
CA LYS A 483 0.95 -0.19 -26.37
C LYS A 483 1.03 0.36 -24.94
N GLY A 484 0.22 -0.18 -24.03
CA GLY A 484 0.14 0.27 -22.65
C GLY A 484 -0.54 1.63 -22.46
N ARG A 485 -1.24 2.19 -23.46
CA ARG A 485 -1.95 3.47 -23.33
C ARG A 485 -3.30 3.26 -22.68
N PRO A 486 -3.73 4.13 -21.75
CA PRO A 486 -4.99 3.98 -21.04
C PRO A 486 -6.18 4.25 -21.99
N VAL A 487 -7.05 3.25 -22.11
CA VAL A 487 -8.27 3.31 -22.96
C VAL A 487 -9.49 3.64 -22.12
N ARG A 488 -9.60 3.01 -20.94
CA ARG A 488 -10.77 3.12 -20.09
C ARG A 488 -10.40 3.11 -18.61
N VAL A 489 -11.16 3.88 -17.81
CA VAL A 489 -11.10 3.84 -16.33
C VAL A 489 -12.45 3.35 -15.82
N TYR A 490 -12.45 2.29 -15.02
CA TYR A 490 -13.67 1.68 -14.50
C TYR A 490 -13.51 1.24 -13.05
N GLN A 491 -14.64 1.10 -12.36
CA GLN A 491 -14.69 0.62 -10.99
C GLN A 491 -14.83 -0.90 -10.96
N LYS A 492 -13.88 -1.57 -10.31
CA LYS A 492 -13.98 -3.01 -10.02
C LYS A 492 -14.95 -3.24 -8.87
N ILE A 493 -16.00 -4.00 -9.13
CA ILE A 493 -17.00 -4.36 -8.12
C ILE A 493 -16.70 -5.76 -7.60
N THR A 494 -16.48 -5.87 -6.29
CA THR A 494 -16.35 -7.17 -5.60
C THR A 494 -17.72 -7.81 -5.45
N LYS A 495 -17.86 -9.07 -5.90
CA LYS A 495 -19.11 -9.83 -5.89
C LYS A 495 -19.00 -11.09 -5.03
N GLU A 496 -20.06 -11.89 -4.98
CA GLU A 496 -20.16 -13.09 -4.15
C GLU A 496 -19.13 -14.16 -4.50
N ALA A 497 -18.76 -14.30 -5.79
CA ALA A 497 -17.69 -15.21 -6.21
C ALA A 497 -16.32 -14.84 -5.60
N ASN A 498 -16.04 -13.55 -5.47
CA ASN A 498 -14.83 -13.07 -4.80
C ASN A 498 -14.89 -13.38 -3.30
N TRP A 499 -16.05 -13.18 -2.65
CA TRP A 499 -16.22 -13.49 -1.22
C TRP A 499 -16.12 -14.99 -0.95
N LEU A 500 -16.52 -15.85 -1.89
CA LEU A 500 -16.38 -17.30 -1.76
C LEU A 500 -14.90 -17.65 -1.53
N ILE A 501 -14.02 -17.25 -2.42
CA ILE A 501 -12.58 -17.49 -2.32
C ILE A 501 -12.00 -16.81 -1.08
N GLU A 502 -12.31 -15.52 -0.86
CA GLU A 502 -11.84 -14.76 0.31
C GLU A 502 -12.10 -15.52 1.62
N GLU A 503 -13.31 -15.99 1.86
CA GLU A 503 -13.68 -16.61 3.15
C GLU A 503 -12.99 -17.96 3.37
N PHE A 504 -12.77 -18.78 2.31
CA PHE A 504 -12.01 -20.02 2.45
C PHE A 504 -10.52 -19.76 2.64
N MET A 505 -9.94 -18.75 1.97
CA MET A 505 -8.58 -18.33 2.20
C MET A 505 -8.39 -17.76 3.62
N LEU A 506 -9.32 -16.95 4.10
CA LEU A 506 -9.33 -16.47 5.49
C LEU A 506 -9.46 -17.62 6.50
N LEU A 507 -10.28 -18.63 6.20
CA LEU A 507 -10.44 -19.82 7.04
C LEU A 507 -9.12 -20.59 7.14
N ALA A 508 -8.45 -20.87 6.01
CA ALA A 508 -7.17 -21.56 5.97
C ALA A 508 -6.09 -20.79 6.72
N ASN A 509 -5.91 -19.51 6.41
CA ASN A 509 -4.93 -18.61 7.05
C ASN A 509 -5.09 -18.58 8.57
N ARG A 510 -6.32 -18.36 9.05
CA ARG A 510 -6.63 -18.35 10.48
C ARG A 510 -6.36 -19.69 11.13
N SER A 511 -6.81 -20.79 10.51
CA SER A 511 -6.70 -22.13 11.08
C SER A 511 -5.27 -22.61 11.21
N VAL A 512 -4.42 -22.31 10.20
CA VAL A 512 -2.97 -22.58 10.25
C VAL A 512 -2.30 -21.79 11.38
N ALA A 513 -2.61 -20.50 11.53
CA ALA A 513 -2.07 -19.69 12.62
C ALA A 513 -2.50 -20.21 14.00
N GLU A 514 -3.78 -20.56 14.16
CA GLU A 514 -4.32 -21.15 15.39
C GLU A 514 -3.68 -22.49 15.72
N PHE A 515 -3.48 -23.35 14.71
CA PHE A 515 -2.88 -24.66 14.88
C PHE A 515 -1.48 -24.58 15.47
N VAL A 516 -0.61 -23.71 14.91
CA VAL A 516 0.75 -23.55 15.42
C VAL A 516 0.78 -22.87 16.79
N ALA A 517 -0.05 -21.83 17.00
CA ALA A 517 -0.07 -21.07 18.25
C ALA A 517 -0.57 -21.89 19.44
N LYS A 518 -1.56 -22.80 19.23
CA LYS A 518 -2.14 -23.62 20.28
C LYS A 518 -1.43 -24.96 20.51
N GLY A 519 -0.43 -25.26 19.69
CA GLY A 519 0.33 -26.51 19.74
C GLY A 519 -0.34 -27.68 18.99
N CYS A 520 0.48 -28.39 18.23
CA CYS A 520 0.09 -29.52 17.41
C CYS A 520 0.25 -30.81 18.21
N LYS A 521 -0.75 -31.65 18.21
CA LYS A 521 -0.60 -33.06 18.68
C LYS A 521 -0.79 -34.02 17.51
N LYS A 522 0.10 -35.00 17.43
CA LYS A 522 0.04 -36.07 16.45
C LYS A 522 -1.26 -36.87 16.63
N SER A 523 -1.98 -37.12 15.53
CA SER A 523 -3.12 -38.02 15.55
C SER A 523 -2.64 -39.45 15.79
N SER A 524 -3.36 -40.22 16.61
CA SER A 524 -3.17 -41.65 16.73
C SER A 524 -3.82 -42.47 15.60
N ALA A 525 -4.23 -41.81 14.48
CA ALA A 525 -4.81 -42.48 13.33
C ALA A 525 -3.74 -43.21 12.49
N PRO A 526 -4.12 -44.28 11.76
CA PRO A 526 -3.17 -45.11 11.02
C PRO A 526 -2.43 -44.35 9.93
N ALA A 527 -1.26 -44.86 9.57
CA ALA A 527 -0.27 -44.22 8.67
C ALA A 527 -0.75 -43.93 7.22
N SER A 528 -1.97 -44.29 6.85
CA SER A 528 -2.59 -43.95 5.56
C SER A 528 -3.09 -42.52 5.47
N SER A 529 -3.07 -41.77 6.58
CA SER A 529 -3.37 -40.35 6.62
C SER A 529 -2.09 -39.58 6.98
N LEU A 530 -1.27 -39.25 6.01
CA LEU A 530 -0.09 -38.42 6.18
C LEU A 530 -0.54 -37.00 6.56
N GLY A 531 -0.61 -36.71 7.86
CA GLY A 531 -1.01 -35.41 8.41
C GLY A 531 -1.56 -35.48 9.83
N TYR A 532 -1.79 -34.33 10.43
CA TYR A 532 -2.20 -34.25 11.85
C TYR A 532 -3.64 -33.77 11.97
N LEU A 533 -4.45 -34.50 12.78
CA LEU A 533 -5.78 -34.06 13.19
C LEU A 533 -5.67 -33.05 14.32
N CYS A 534 -6.29 -31.91 14.17
CA CYS A 534 -6.48 -30.97 15.27
C CYS A 534 -7.51 -31.54 16.25
N LEU A 535 -7.13 -31.61 17.52
CA LEU A 535 -8.02 -32.04 18.59
C LEU A 535 -9.29 -31.19 18.66
N LYS A 536 -10.38 -31.74 19.18
CA LYS A 536 -11.60 -31.01 19.49
C LYS A 536 -11.29 -29.77 20.33
N PRO A 537 -12.03 -28.68 20.20
CA PRO A 537 -11.78 -27.42 20.95
C PRO A 537 -11.61 -27.60 22.46
N GLU A 538 -12.27 -28.63 23.04
CA GLU A 538 -12.24 -28.99 24.46
C GLU A 538 -10.91 -29.60 24.92
N ASP A 539 -10.22 -30.32 24.03
CA ASP A 539 -8.91 -30.91 24.29
C ASP A 539 -7.76 -29.92 24.06
N VAL A 540 -7.96 -28.93 23.22
CA VAL A 540 -6.99 -27.87 22.94
C VAL A 540 -6.82 -26.96 24.18
N ALA A 541 -7.88 -26.66 24.92
CA ALA A 541 -7.82 -25.85 26.13
C ALA A 541 -6.94 -26.49 27.22
N LYS A 542 -6.95 -27.84 27.35
CA LYS A 542 -6.11 -28.57 28.29
C LYS A 542 -4.65 -28.73 27.83
N ALA A 543 -4.39 -28.67 26.55
CA ALA A 543 -3.04 -28.79 25.98
C ALA A 543 -2.28 -27.43 25.96
N ALA A 544 -2.98 -26.31 25.89
CA ALA A 544 -2.41 -24.97 25.81
C ALA A 544 -1.62 -24.54 27.07
N GLU A 545 -1.94 -25.11 28.24
CA GLU A 545 -1.21 -24.83 29.49
C GLU A 545 0.23 -25.37 29.53
N LYS A 546 0.62 -26.27 28.65
CA LYS A 546 1.94 -26.96 28.67
C LYS A 546 2.80 -26.78 27.43
N SER A 547 2.32 -26.17 26.38
CA SER A 547 3.09 -25.98 25.13
C SER A 547 3.67 -24.57 25.04
N ARG A 548 5.02 -24.46 25.02
CA ARG A 548 5.68 -23.22 24.61
C ARG A 548 5.30 -22.96 23.15
N ALA A 549 4.64 -21.81 22.89
CA ALA A 549 4.34 -21.37 21.53
C ALA A 549 5.62 -21.39 20.68
N LYS A 550 5.56 -22.06 19.52
CA LYS A 550 6.69 -22.10 18.57
C LYS A 550 6.75 -20.77 17.80
N THR A 551 7.95 -20.35 17.41
CA THR A 551 8.16 -19.19 16.53
C THR A 551 7.37 -19.36 15.25
N PHE A 552 6.53 -18.38 14.91
CA PHE A 552 5.72 -18.41 13.71
C PHE A 552 5.58 -17.00 13.11
N VAL A 553 5.24 -16.91 11.84
CA VAL A 553 5.02 -15.63 11.14
C VAL A 553 3.53 -15.34 11.16
N TYR A 554 3.14 -14.26 11.83
CA TYR A 554 1.77 -13.78 11.88
C TYR A 554 1.59 -12.55 10.99
N ARG A 555 0.39 -12.37 10.45
CA ARG A 555 -0.09 -11.11 9.88
C ARG A 555 -0.90 -10.40 10.94
N ILE A 556 -0.34 -9.35 11.51
CA ILE A 556 -0.94 -8.64 12.65
C ILE A 556 -1.48 -7.28 12.23
N HIS A 557 -2.51 -6.84 12.95
CA HIS A 557 -3.13 -5.53 12.77
C HIS A 557 -3.56 -5.01 14.14
N ASP A 558 -2.88 -3.97 14.58
CA ASP A 558 -3.11 -3.37 15.90
C ASP A 558 -4.47 -2.65 15.96
N GLU A 559 -4.93 -2.34 17.17
CA GLU A 559 -6.13 -1.54 17.39
C GLU A 559 -5.96 -0.11 16.86
N PRO A 560 -7.05 0.61 16.57
CA PRO A 560 -7.00 1.99 16.09
C PRO A 560 -6.31 2.95 17.07
N ASN A 561 -5.67 3.99 16.53
CA ASN A 561 -5.12 5.06 17.34
C ASN A 561 -6.25 5.89 17.98
N MET A 562 -6.26 5.96 19.30
CA MET A 562 -7.33 6.62 20.07
C MET A 562 -7.45 8.11 19.79
N GLU A 563 -6.34 8.84 19.64
CA GLU A 563 -6.36 10.27 19.34
C GLU A 563 -6.99 10.57 17.97
N ARG A 564 -6.68 9.73 16.98
CA ARG A 564 -7.29 9.82 15.65
C ARG A 564 -8.77 9.44 15.70
N LEU A 565 -9.13 8.49 16.55
CA LEU A 565 -10.53 8.11 16.75
C LEU A 565 -11.34 9.26 17.39
N ASP A 566 -10.78 9.98 18.36
CA ASP A 566 -11.42 11.14 18.97
C ASP A 566 -11.55 12.30 17.98
N SER A 567 -10.55 12.48 17.11
CA SER A 567 -10.64 13.43 16.00
C SER A 567 -11.77 13.04 15.02
N LEU A 568 -11.90 11.74 14.70
CA LEU A 568 -13.01 11.25 13.89
C LEU A 568 -14.38 11.50 14.56
N ARG A 569 -14.51 11.22 15.87
CA ARG A 569 -15.75 11.48 16.62
C ARG A 569 -16.16 12.94 16.56
N SER A 570 -15.20 13.83 16.76
CA SER A 570 -15.44 15.27 16.68
C SER A 570 -15.86 15.70 15.27
N PHE A 571 -15.26 15.11 14.24
CA PHE A 571 -15.58 15.40 12.85
C PHE A 571 -16.99 14.92 12.48
N VAL A 572 -17.34 13.67 12.77
CA VAL A 572 -18.66 13.10 12.37
C VAL A 572 -19.83 13.74 13.15
N HIS A 573 -19.56 14.25 14.35
CA HIS A 573 -20.55 15.01 15.11
C HIS A 573 -21.05 16.25 14.36
N ASN A 574 -20.19 16.89 13.55
CA ASN A 574 -20.56 18.04 12.72
C ASN A 574 -21.58 17.67 11.62
N PHE A 575 -21.67 16.41 11.25
CA PHE A 575 -22.65 15.86 10.30
C PHE A 575 -23.88 15.24 10.97
N GLY A 576 -23.96 15.35 12.32
CA GLY A 576 -25.08 14.82 13.10
C GLY A 576 -24.98 13.32 13.41
N TYR A 577 -23.82 12.71 13.25
CA TYR A 577 -23.58 11.34 13.70
C TYR A 577 -23.00 11.31 15.11
N GLU A 578 -23.44 10.34 15.90
CA GLU A 578 -22.91 10.12 17.23
C GLU A 578 -22.11 8.81 17.30
N MET A 579 -20.89 8.85 17.79
CA MET A 579 -20.09 7.70 18.16
C MET A 579 -19.99 7.61 19.67
N GLY A 580 -20.48 6.53 20.24
CA GLY A 580 -20.40 6.29 21.69
C GLY A 580 -18.98 6.14 22.22
N PRO A 581 -18.80 6.27 23.55
CA PRO A 581 -17.54 5.90 24.17
C PRO A 581 -17.30 4.41 23.98
N ALA A 582 -16.09 4.00 23.62
CA ALA A 582 -15.70 2.63 23.47
C ALA A 582 -14.38 2.39 24.20
N GLU A 583 -14.37 1.40 25.11
CA GLU A 583 -13.25 1.11 26.00
C GLU A 583 -12.34 0.01 25.46
N ASN A 584 -12.81 -0.75 24.48
CA ASN A 584 -12.06 -1.89 23.91
C ASN A 584 -12.25 -1.99 22.40
N GLY A 585 -11.33 -2.68 21.72
CA GLY A 585 -11.32 -2.82 20.27
C GLY A 585 -12.61 -3.36 19.66
N LYS A 586 -13.36 -4.23 20.36
CA LYS A 586 -14.62 -4.78 19.86
C LYS A 586 -15.74 -3.73 19.86
N GLU A 587 -15.79 -2.89 20.87
CA GLU A 587 -16.75 -1.78 20.94
C GLU A 587 -16.42 -0.74 19.88
N ILE A 588 -15.12 -0.39 19.71
CA ILE A 588 -14.68 0.51 18.65
C ILE A 588 -15.12 -0.02 17.27
N ALA A 589 -14.93 -1.31 17.00
CA ALA A 589 -15.35 -1.93 15.74
C ALA A 589 -16.87 -1.85 15.52
N LYS A 590 -17.66 -2.03 16.59
CA LYS A 590 -19.12 -1.90 16.53
C LYS A 590 -19.56 -0.47 16.23
N GLU A 591 -18.93 0.51 16.88
CA GLU A 591 -19.22 1.94 16.66
C GLU A 591 -18.84 2.36 15.22
N LEU A 592 -17.67 1.94 14.74
CA LEU A 592 -17.24 2.21 13.36
C LEU A 592 -18.16 1.57 12.32
N ASN A 593 -18.51 0.28 12.48
CA ASN A 593 -19.46 -0.38 11.60
C ASN A 593 -20.85 0.28 11.64
N GLY A 594 -21.29 0.71 12.83
CA GLY A 594 -22.53 1.47 13.02
C GLY A 594 -22.50 2.80 12.27
N LEU A 595 -21.41 3.55 12.39
CA LEU A 595 -21.20 4.82 11.69
C LEU A 595 -21.21 4.63 10.16
N LEU A 596 -20.43 3.67 9.65
CA LEU A 596 -20.35 3.37 8.20
C LEU A 596 -21.73 2.94 7.65
N SER A 597 -22.47 2.13 8.40
CA SER A 597 -23.83 1.72 8.01
C SER A 597 -24.82 2.90 7.99
N GLN A 598 -24.74 3.84 8.92
CA GLN A 598 -25.61 5.03 8.97
C GLN A 598 -25.26 6.03 7.86
N ALA A 599 -23.98 6.11 7.50
CA ALA A 599 -23.50 7.02 6.44
C ALA A 599 -23.65 6.44 5.03
N LYS A 600 -23.89 5.14 4.90
CA LYS A 600 -24.05 4.46 3.59
C LYS A 600 -25.10 5.18 2.74
N ASP A 601 -24.80 5.32 1.45
CA ASP A 601 -25.63 6.01 0.45
C ASP A 601 -25.81 7.53 0.66
N LYS A 602 -25.06 8.14 1.61
CA LYS A 602 -25.07 9.59 1.81
C LYS A 602 -23.83 10.26 1.18
N PRO A 603 -23.95 11.56 0.84
CA PRO A 603 -22.86 12.29 0.17
C PRO A 603 -21.52 12.26 0.92
N GLU A 604 -21.57 12.27 2.27
CA GLU A 604 -20.41 12.26 3.16
C GLU A 604 -19.79 10.88 3.39
N PHE A 605 -20.38 9.80 2.87
CA PHE A 605 -19.91 8.41 3.11
C PHE A 605 -18.44 8.22 2.80
N ASN A 606 -17.99 8.62 1.61
CA ASN A 606 -16.60 8.45 1.17
C ASN A 606 -15.60 9.11 2.12
N VAL A 607 -15.97 10.28 2.66
CA VAL A 607 -15.11 11.03 3.59
C VAL A 607 -15.05 10.35 4.95
N ILE A 608 -16.21 9.93 5.45
CA ILE A 608 -16.32 9.21 6.74
C ILE A 608 -15.55 7.91 6.66
N GLU A 609 -15.68 7.16 5.56
CA GLU A 609 -14.95 5.92 5.32
C GLU A 609 -13.43 6.17 5.26
N LEU A 610 -12.98 7.18 4.51
CA LEU A 610 -11.58 7.55 4.42
C LEU A 610 -10.98 7.93 5.78
N LEU A 611 -11.68 8.74 6.55
CA LEU A 611 -11.22 9.15 7.89
C LEU A 611 -11.23 7.98 8.86
N SER A 612 -12.24 7.11 8.80
CA SER A 612 -12.30 5.86 9.57
C SER A 612 -11.09 4.97 9.26
N LEU A 613 -10.76 4.79 7.96
CA LEU A 613 -9.57 4.04 7.55
C LEU A 613 -8.27 4.67 8.07
N ARG A 614 -8.17 5.99 8.13
CA ARG A 614 -6.99 6.70 8.65
C ARG A 614 -6.80 6.54 10.16
N THR A 615 -7.83 6.14 10.91
CA THR A 615 -7.68 5.81 12.33
C THR A 615 -7.00 4.46 12.53
N MET A 616 -7.06 3.59 11.54
CA MET A 616 -6.52 2.23 11.60
C MET A 616 -5.00 2.21 11.55
N ALA A 617 -4.42 1.28 12.29
CA ALA A 617 -3.02 0.93 12.14
C ALA A 617 -2.78 0.26 10.77
N LYS A 618 -1.54 0.17 10.32
CA LYS A 618 -1.18 -0.65 9.15
C LYS A 618 -0.93 -2.08 9.60
N ALA A 619 -1.47 -3.04 8.84
CA ALA A 619 -1.15 -4.44 9.04
C ALA A 619 0.32 -4.70 8.68
N ARG A 620 0.99 -5.61 9.41
CA ARG A 620 2.41 -5.95 9.21
C ARG A 620 2.65 -7.42 9.56
N TYR A 621 3.79 -7.94 9.13
CA TYR A 621 4.24 -9.25 9.57
C TYR A 621 5.04 -9.13 10.87
N SER A 622 4.88 -10.11 11.77
CA SER A 622 5.65 -10.20 13.01
C SER A 622 5.61 -11.62 13.56
N THR A 623 6.60 -11.98 14.35
CA THR A 623 6.59 -13.22 15.15
C THR A 623 5.83 -13.07 16.47
N ASP A 624 5.45 -11.83 16.83
CA ASP A 624 4.61 -11.54 18.00
C ASP A 624 3.15 -11.41 17.58
N ASN A 625 2.32 -12.30 18.10
CA ASN A 625 0.89 -12.29 17.78
C ASN A 625 0.12 -11.32 18.66
N VAL A 626 -0.40 -10.25 18.09
CA VAL A 626 -1.36 -9.34 18.72
C VAL A 626 -2.79 -9.52 18.16
N GLY A 627 -2.96 -10.44 17.20
CA GLY A 627 -4.19 -10.63 16.45
C GLY A 627 -4.32 -9.72 15.25
N HIS A 628 -5.44 -9.82 14.55
CA HIS A 628 -5.76 -8.97 13.40
C HIS A 628 -7.07 -8.23 13.63
N TYR A 629 -6.98 -6.99 14.09
CA TYR A 629 -8.12 -6.18 14.51
C TYR A 629 -9.19 -6.06 13.42
N GLY A 630 -8.84 -5.62 12.20
CA GLY A 630 -9.80 -5.41 11.12
C GLY A 630 -10.57 -6.67 10.71
N LEU A 631 -10.00 -7.87 10.88
CA LEU A 631 -10.64 -9.16 10.59
C LEU A 631 -11.33 -9.78 11.81
N ALA A 632 -11.17 -9.20 13.00
CA ALA A 632 -11.62 -9.77 14.28
C ALA A 632 -11.05 -11.18 14.58
N PHE A 633 -9.81 -11.44 14.18
CA PHE A 633 -9.13 -12.71 14.40
C PHE A 633 -8.09 -12.61 15.52
N LYS A 634 -8.08 -13.58 16.42
CA LYS A 634 -7.05 -13.70 17.48
C LYS A 634 -5.71 -14.20 16.96
N TYR A 635 -5.74 -15.01 15.90
CA TYR A 635 -4.58 -15.59 15.24
C TYR A 635 -4.80 -15.44 13.74
N TYR A 636 -3.83 -14.92 13.03
CA TYR A 636 -3.91 -14.79 11.57
C TYR A 636 -2.51 -14.82 10.97
N THR A 637 -2.37 -15.47 9.85
CA THR A 637 -1.16 -15.52 9.04
C THR A 637 -1.53 -15.41 7.56
N HIS A 638 -0.54 -15.29 6.71
CA HIS A 638 -0.67 -15.51 5.29
C HIS A 638 -0.05 -16.87 4.94
N PHE A 639 -0.85 -17.76 4.35
CA PHE A 639 -0.48 -19.11 3.96
C PHE A 639 -0.84 -19.40 2.50
N THR A 640 -1.77 -18.62 1.93
CA THR A 640 -2.52 -18.97 0.72
C THR A 640 -1.95 -18.41 -0.58
N SER A 641 -0.78 -17.75 -0.58
CA SER A 641 -0.21 -17.20 -1.81
C SER A 641 1.34 -17.21 -1.84
N PRO A 642 1.97 -18.38 -1.79
CA PRO A 642 3.45 -18.50 -1.75
C PRO A 642 4.14 -18.20 -3.08
N ILE A 643 3.44 -18.21 -4.22
CA ILE A 643 4.00 -17.82 -5.53
C ILE A 643 4.36 -16.34 -5.52
N ARG A 644 3.55 -15.52 -4.86
CA ARG A 644 3.66 -14.07 -4.92
C ARG A 644 3.99 -13.38 -3.59
N ARG A 645 4.09 -14.11 -2.47
CA ARG A 645 4.47 -13.54 -1.16
C ARG A 645 5.48 -14.43 -0.44
N TYR A 646 6.64 -13.88 -0.13
CA TYR A 646 7.68 -14.61 0.60
C TYR A 646 7.29 -15.01 2.04
N PRO A 647 6.52 -14.20 2.80
CA PRO A 647 6.00 -14.63 4.10
C PRO A 647 5.20 -15.94 4.08
N ASP A 648 4.43 -16.19 3.03
CA ASP A 648 3.70 -17.45 2.86
C ASP A 648 4.66 -18.63 2.69
N MET A 649 5.75 -18.47 1.96
CA MET A 649 6.81 -19.49 1.87
C MET A 649 7.45 -19.77 3.24
N MET A 650 7.70 -18.73 4.05
CA MET A 650 8.19 -18.90 5.42
C MET A 650 7.19 -19.68 6.27
N VAL A 651 5.89 -19.37 6.15
CA VAL A 651 4.82 -20.07 6.85
C VAL A 651 4.74 -21.54 6.44
N HIS A 652 4.81 -21.85 5.12
CA HIS A 652 4.85 -23.22 4.61
C HIS A 652 6.03 -24.02 5.21
N ARG A 653 7.22 -23.44 5.20
CA ARG A 653 8.43 -24.06 5.76
C ARG A 653 8.31 -24.30 7.26
N LEU A 654 7.84 -23.31 8.02
CA LEU A 654 7.66 -23.44 9.47
C LEU A 654 6.58 -24.47 9.79
N LEU A 655 5.46 -24.46 9.06
CA LEU A 655 4.38 -25.42 9.24
C LEU A 655 4.87 -26.85 8.97
N ALA A 656 5.59 -27.08 7.87
CA ALA A 656 6.18 -28.39 7.55
C ALA A 656 7.09 -28.89 8.68
N LEU A 657 8.05 -28.06 9.13
CA LEU A 657 8.94 -28.40 10.24
C LEU A 657 8.16 -28.76 11.52
N TYR A 658 7.08 -28.04 11.80
CA TYR A 658 6.32 -28.27 13.04
C TYR A 658 5.36 -29.44 12.94
N LEU A 659 4.93 -29.80 11.73
CA LEU A 659 4.25 -31.07 11.47
C LEU A 659 5.20 -32.26 11.69
N ASP A 660 6.48 -32.11 11.39
CA ASP A 660 7.54 -33.08 11.68
C ASP A 660 8.12 -32.97 13.11
N GLU A 661 7.39 -32.29 14.00
CA GLU A 661 7.73 -32.13 15.43
C GLU A 661 9.05 -31.39 15.70
N ALA A 662 9.64 -30.71 14.74
CA ALA A 662 10.87 -29.94 14.92
C ALA A 662 10.77 -28.91 16.06
N ALA A 663 11.91 -28.61 16.68
CA ALA A 663 12.00 -27.58 17.71
C ALA A 663 11.63 -26.18 17.16
N SER A 664 11.25 -25.27 18.08
CA SER A 664 10.98 -23.87 17.71
C SER A 664 12.21 -23.25 17.05
N GLN A 665 11.98 -22.54 15.94
CA GLN A 665 13.02 -21.87 15.18
C GLN A 665 13.44 -20.54 15.84
N LYS A 666 14.57 -19.96 15.40
CA LYS A 666 15.12 -18.71 15.96
C LYS A 666 14.20 -17.50 15.71
N LYS A 667 13.61 -16.96 16.77
CA LYS A 667 12.65 -15.84 16.68
C LYS A 667 13.25 -14.61 16.02
N ASP A 668 14.42 -14.18 16.43
CA ASP A 668 15.05 -12.93 15.94
C ASP A 668 15.31 -12.96 14.43
N TYR A 669 15.68 -14.15 13.89
CA TYR A 669 15.84 -14.31 12.44
C TYR A 669 14.51 -14.06 11.70
N TYR A 670 13.45 -14.73 12.13
CA TYR A 670 12.14 -14.58 11.48
C TYR A 670 11.53 -13.19 11.69
N GLU A 671 11.76 -12.55 12.84
CA GLU A 671 11.32 -11.18 13.08
C GLU A 671 12.02 -10.19 12.15
N GLY A 672 13.31 -10.36 11.90
CA GLY A 672 14.05 -9.60 10.89
C GLY A 672 13.46 -9.76 9.48
N GLN A 673 13.11 -11.00 9.10
CA GLN A 673 12.46 -11.28 7.81
C GLN A 673 11.04 -10.67 7.73
N CYS A 674 10.28 -10.72 8.82
CA CYS A 674 8.94 -10.10 8.90
C CYS A 674 9.00 -8.58 8.69
N LYS A 675 9.94 -7.90 9.34
CA LYS A 675 10.19 -6.47 9.14
C LYS A 675 10.48 -6.16 7.68
N TYR A 676 11.45 -6.86 7.11
CA TYR A 676 11.86 -6.68 5.72
C TYR A 676 10.70 -6.92 4.75
N ALA A 677 9.95 -8.01 4.90
CA ALA A 677 8.80 -8.32 4.06
C ALA A 677 7.71 -7.25 4.16
N SER A 678 7.45 -6.70 5.36
CA SER A 678 6.49 -5.60 5.55
C SER A 678 6.94 -4.32 4.85
N GLU A 679 8.24 -4.01 4.88
CA GLU A 679 8.80 -2.87 4.16
C GLU A 679 8.67 -3.07 2.63
N ARG A 680 8.96 -4.27 2.13
CA ARG A 680 8.82 -4.58 0.70
C ARG A 680 7.37 -4.49 0.21
N GLU A 681 6.41 -4.96 1.02
CA GLU A 681 4.98 -4.84 0.72
C GLU A 681 4.55 -3.36 0.59
N ILE A 682 5.00 -2.49 1.52
CA ILE A 682 4.70 -1.05 1.45
C ILE A 682 5.24 -0.44 0.16
N VAL A 683 6.50 -0.76 -0.17
CA VAL A 683 7.16 -0.24 -1.38
C VAL A 683 6.47 -0.73 -2.65
N ALA A 684 6.08 -2.01 -2.72
CA ALA A 684 5.34 -2.58 -3.83
C ALA A 684 3.98 -1.87 -4.03
N ALA A 685 3.22 -1.67 -2.94
CA ALA A 685 1.95 -0.95 -2.99
C ALA A 685 2.09 0.54 -3.37
N GLU A 686 3.21 1.18 -3.03
CA GLU A 686 3.50 2.55 -3.46
C GLU A 686 3.82 2.61 -4.96
N ALA A 687 4.56 1.65 -5.49
CA ALA A 687 4.85 1.54 -6.92
C ALA A 687 3.57 1.27 -7.74
N GLU A 688 2.71 0.35 -7.27
CA GLU A 688 1.39 0.11 -7.86
C GLU A 688 0.57 1.41 -7.95
N ARG A 689 0.44 2.13 -6.83
CA ARG A 689 -0.28 3.43 -6.80
C ARG A 689 0.35 4.47 -7.72
N ALA A 690 1.67 4.49 -7.83
CA ALA A 690 2.38 5.40 -8.72
C ALA A 690 2.10 5.08 -10.20
N SER A 691 2.01 3.79 -10.58
CA SER A 691 1.68 3.35 -11.93
C SER A 691 0.23 3.70 -12.29
N ILE A 692 -0.72 3.42 -11.36
CA ILE A 692 -2.13 3.81 -11.54
C ILE A 692 -2.22 5.33 -11.73
N LYS A 693 -1.57 6.10 -10.86
CA LYS A 693 -1.59 7.57 -10.95
C LYS A 693 -0.99 8.08 -12.25
N TYR A 694 0.11 7.48 -12.72
CA TYR A 694 0.71 7.82 -14.02
C TYR A 694 -0.31 7.61 -15.14
N LYS A 695 -0.95 6.44 -15.21
CA LYS A 695 -1.96 6.09 -16.22
C LYS A 695 -3.21 6.96 -16.15
N LEU A 696 -3.66 7.35 -14.96
CA LEU A 696 -4.78 8.27 -14.80
C LEU A 696 -4.45 9.68 -15.31
N VAL A 697 -3.23 10.17 -15.06
CA VAL A 697 -2.78 11.47 -15.60
C VAL A 697 -2.61 11.40 -17.11
N GLU A 698 -2.10 10.29 -17.65
CA GLU A 698 -2.00 10.04 -19.10
C GLU A 698 -3.40 10.04 -19.73
N PHE A 699 -4.37 9.33 -19.15
CA PHE A 699 -5.76 9.30 -19.59
C PHE A 699 -6.43 10.66 -19.64
N MET A 700 -5.98 11.59 -18.78
CA MET A 700 -6.51 12.94 -18.70
C MET A 700 -5.83 13.96 -19.63
N GLN A 701 -4.74 13.59 -20.34
CA GLN A 701 -4.02 14.51 -21.23
C GLN A 701 -4.91 15.05 -22.35
N ASP A 702 -5.66 14.17 -23.01
CA ASP A 702 -6.57 14.54 -24.11
C ASP A 702 -7.83 15.27 -23.62
N LYS A 703 -8.00 15.41 -22.32
CA LYS A 703 -9.18 16.01 -21.67
C LYS A 703 -8.88 17.37 -21.06
N VAL A 704 -7.73 17.96 -21.37
CA VAL A 704 -7.41 19.35 -20.95
C VAL A 704 -8.42 20.31 -21.55
N GLY A 705 -9.03 21.13 -20.70
CA GLY A 705 -10.10 22.07 -21.06
C GLY A 705 -11.52 21.51 -20.90
N PHE A 706 -11.72 20.20 -20.74
CA PHE A 706 -13.03 19.61 -20.47
C PHE A 706 -13.48 19.85 -19.02
N GLU A 707 -14.79 19.93 -18.83
CA GLU A 707 -15.44 20.15 -17.53
C GLU A 707 -16.06 18.86 -17.00
N PHE A 708 -15.93 18.64 -15.70
CA PHE A 708 -16.45 17.48 -15.00
C PHE A 708 -17.16 17.90 -13.72
N GLU A 709 -18.20 17.17 -13.37
CA GLU A 709 -18.78 17.19 -12.03
C GLU A 709 -17.87 16.38 -11.10
N GLY A 710 -17.69 16.83 -9.87
CA GLY A 710 -16.85 16.14 -8.89
C GLY A 710 -17.23 16.47 -7.45
N ARG A 711 -16.52 15.84 -6.52
CA ARG A 711 -16.67 16.07 -5.09
C ARG A 711 -15.32 16.36 -4.45
N ILE A 712 -15.33 17.22 -3.45
CA ILE A 712 -14.12 17.54 -2.68
C ILE A 712 -13.76 16.32 -1.83
N SER A 713 -12.60 15.69 -2.13
CA SER A 713 -12.06 14.50 -1.47
C SER A 713 -11.03 14.83 -0.39
N GLY A 714 -10.42 16.02 -0.46
CA GLY A 714 -9.39 16.44 0.47
C GLY A 714 -9.21 17.94 0.54
N LEU A 715 -8.83 18.45 1.72
CA LEU A 715 -8.58 19.88 1.96
C LEU A 715 -7.20 20.06 2.59
N THR A 716 -6.45 21.04 2.10
CA THR A 716 -5.11 21.39 2.59
C THR A 716 -4.90 22.91 2.57
N GLU A 717 -3.84 23.38 3.19
CA GLU A 717 -3.43 24.79 3.14
C GLU A 717 -3.05 25.27 1.71
N TRP A 718 -2.79 24.33 0.78
CA TRP A 718 -2.39 24.62 -0.61
C TRP A 718 -3.56 24.63 -1.57
N GLY A 719 -4.60 23.82 -1.30
CA GLY A 719 -5.72 23.61 -2.20
C GLY A 719 -6.70 22.57 -1.75
N MET A 720 -7.70 22.36 -2.57
CA MET A 720 -8.66 21.27 -2.41
C MET A 720 -8.39 20.19 -3.47
N TYR A 721 -8.48 18.93 -3.06
CA TYR A 721 -8.50 17.80 -3.96
C TYR A 721 -9.93 17.49 -4.35
N VAL A 722 -10.15 17.25 -5.62
CA VAL A 722 -11.48 16.95 -6.18
C VAL A 722 -11.41 15.65 -6.96
N GLU A 723 -12.29 14.72 -6.60
CA GLU A 723 -12.54 13.49 -7.37
C GLU A 723 -13.66 13.75 -8.38
N ILE A 724 -13.40 13.57 -9.68
CA ILE A 724 -14.40 13.72 -10.74
C ILE A 724 -15.23 12.45 -10.92
N GLU A 725 -16.50 12.62 -11.26
CA GLU A 725 -17.42 11.52 -11.55
C GLU A 725 -17.46 11.17 -13.04
N PRO A 726 -17.64 9.92 -13.47
CA PRO A 726 -17.77 8.71 -12.63
C PRO A 726 -16.42 8.04 -12.34
N THR A 727 -15.31 8.55 -12.89
CA THR A 727 -14.00 7.89 -12.91
C THR A 727 -13.24 7.99 -11.59
N LYS A 728 -13.68 8.80 -10.64
CA LYS A 728 -13.00 9.03 -9.35
C LYS A 728 -11.55 9.51 -9.49
N ILE A 729 -11.19 10.11 -10.62
CA ILE A 729 -9.84 10.65 -10.83
C ILE A 729 -9.69 11.92 -10.01
N GLU A 730 -8.67 11.92 -9.14
CA GLU A 730 -8.38 13.02 -8.24
C GLU A 730 -7.40 14.02 -8.84
N GLY A 731 -7.75 15.30 -8.81
CA GLY A 731 -6.87 16.42 -9.14
C GLY A 731 -6.93 17.53 -8.10
N MET A 732 -5.99 18.48 -8.16
CA MET A 732 -5.88 19.57 -7.19
C MET A 732 -6.37 20.89 -7.78
N VAL A 733 -7.27 21.57 -7.08
CA VAL A 733 -7.60 22.98 -7.29
C VAL A 733 -6.79 23.81 -6.29
N SER A 734 -5.85 24.60 -6.79
CA SER A 734 -5.03 25.47 -5.95
C SER A 734 -5.87 26.65 -5.40
N LEU A 735 -5.76 26.96 -4.10
CA LEU A 735 -6.43 28.12 -3.50
C LEU A 735 -6.05 29.45 -4.18
N ARG A 736 -4.83 29.54 -4.75
CA ARG A 736 -4.36 30.73 -5.48
C ARG A 736 -5.07 30.91 -6.81
N ASP A 737 -5.65 29.86 -7.36
CA ASP A 737 -6.35 29.89 -8.65
C ASP A 737 -7.83 30.27 -8.50
N ILE A 738 -8.38 30.23 -7.29
CA ILE A 738 -9.77 30.64 -7.01
C ILE A 738 -9.83 32.14 -6.89
N LYS A 739 -10.25 32.83 -7.98
CA LYS A 739 -10.19 34.30 -8.10
C LYS A 739 -11.32 35.04 -7.40
N SER A 740 -12.36 34.35 -6.95
CA SER A 740 -13.55 34.97 -6.34
C SER A 740 -13.28 35.61 -4.98
N ASP A 741 -12.33 35.05 -4.20
CA ASP A 741 -11.94 35.57 -2.89
C ASP A 741 -10.52 35.11 -2.52
N PHE A 742 -10.04 35.55 -1.37
CA PHE A 742 -8.86 35.00 -0.73
C PHE A 742 -9.28 33.91 0.29
N PHE A 743 -8.94 32.66 -0.04
CA PHE A 743 -9.37 31.51 0.74
C PHE A 743 -8.28 31.03 1.72
N GLU A 744 -8.69 30.62 2.90
CA GLU A 744 -7.82 30.09 3.95
C GLU A 744 -8.35 28.74 4.45
N PHE A 745 -7.43 27.85 4.79
CA PHE A 745 -7.74 26.56 5.38
C PHE A 745 -7.98 26.74 6.89
N ASP A 746 -9.18 26.44 7.36
CA ASP A 746 -9.58 26.38 8.78
C ASP A 746 -9.31 24.96 9.27
N GLN A 747 -8.18 24.79 9.95
CA GLN A 747 -7.72 23.47 10.41
C GLN A 747 -8.63 22.92 11.53
N ASP A 748 -9.20 23.77 12.37
CA ASP A 748 -10.03 23.37 13.52
C ASP A 748 -11.36 22.74 13.07
N HIS A 749 -11.88 23.19 11.91
CA HIS A 749 -13.14 22.71 11.36
C HIS A 749 -12.95 21.93 10.04
N TYR A 750 -11.72 21.74 9.60
CA TYR A 750 -11.33 21.02 8.40
C TYR A 750 -12.11 21.51 7.15
N ARG A 751 -12.07 22.82 6.86
CA ARG A 751 -12.78 23.49 5.78
C ARG A 751 -11.96 24.65 5.20
N ILE A 752 -12.30 25.07 3.97
CA ILE A 752 -11.72 26.25 3.34
C ILE A 752 -12.73 27.38 3.38
N VAL A 753 -12.32 28.57 3.86
CA VAL A 753 -13.22 29.72 4.07
C VAL A 753 -12.71 30.95 3.34
N GLY A 754 -13.59 31.57 2.56
CA GLY A 754 -13.32 32.86 1.91
C GLY A 754 -13.30 34.01 2.92
N ARG A 755 -12.27 34.85 2.88
CA ARG A 755 -12.10 35.97 3.83
C ARG A 755 -13.22 36.99 3.70
N ARG A 756 -13.58 37.37 2.48
CA ARG A 756 -14.52 38.42 2.15
C ARG A 756 -15.94 37.88 1.94
N THR A 757 -16.08 36.89 1.08
CA THR A 757 -17.37 36.31 0.69
C THR A 757 -18.00 35.42 1.76
N LYS A 758 -17.18 34.89 2.66
CA LYS A 758 -17.57 33.87 3.67
C LYS A 758 -18.05 32.55 3.03
N VAL A 759 -17.82 32.34 1.74
CA VAL A 759 -18.06 31.06 1.08
C VAL A 759 -17.20 29.99 1.77
N VAL A 760 -17.81 28.85 2.07
CA VAL A 760 -17.17 27.73 2.76
C VAL A 760 -17.20 26.52 1.84
N TYR A 761 -16.06 25.87 1.71
CA TYR A 761 -15.90 24.57 1.05
C TYR A 761 -15.60 23.51 2.08
N ASN A 762 -16.45 22.47 2.12
CA ASN A 762 -16.31 21.33 3.02
C ASN A 762 -15.93 20.07 2.23
N LEU A 763 -15.46 19.06 2.93
CA LEU A 763 -15.31 17.73 2.35
C LEU A 763 -16.67 17.19 1.90
N GLY A 764 -16.69 16.54 0.71
CA GLY A 764 -17.92 15.99 0.13
C GLY A 764 -18.76 16.97 -0.67
N ASP A 765 -18.48 18.30 -0.61
CA ASP A 765 -19.21 19.29 -1.40
C ASP A 765 -19.08 19.00 -2.90
N ALA A 766 -20.20 19.08 -3.61
CA ALA A 766 -20.24 18.95 -5.07
C ALA A 766 -19.69 20.22 -5.71
N VAL A 767 -18.78 20.05 -6.65
CA VAL A 767 -18.13 21.14 -7.39
C VAL A 767 -18.00 20.77 -8.86
N LYS A 768 -18.00 21.76 -9.72
CA LYS A 768 -17.69 21.60 -11.13
C LYS A 768 -16.28 22.13 -11.41
N VAL A 769 -15.46 21.29 -12.01
CA VAL A 769 -14.07 21.59 -12.29
C VAL A 769 -13.72 21.40 -13.76
N ARG A 770 -12.72 22.14 -14.23
CA ARG A 770 -12.14 22.01 -15.56
C ARG A 770 -10.72 21.47 -15.43
N VAL A 771 -10.33 20.55 -16.30
CA VAL A 771 -8.94 20.09 -16.38
C VAL A 771 -8.07 21.24 -16.87
N LYS A 772 -7.21 21.76 -15.99
CA LYS A 772 -6.34 22.88 -16.28
C LYS A 772 -5.04 22.46 -16.92
N LYS A 773 -4.39 21.44 -16.34
CA LYS A 773 -3.08 20.98 -16.77
C LYS A 773 -2.83 19.56 -16.28
N THR A 774 -2.14 18.78 -17.11
CA THR A 774 -1.58 17.47 -16.76
C THR A 774 -0.05 17.57 -16.77
N ASN A 775 0.61 16.85 -15.87
CA ASN A 775 2.06 16.69 -15.85
C ASN A 775 2.38 15.22 -15.57
N LEU A 776 2.74 14.49 -16.61
CA LEU A 776 3.05 13.05 -16.55
C LEU A 776 4.27 12.76 -15.69
N GLU A 777 5.34 13.51 -15.87
CA GLU A 777 6.61 13.33 -15.18
C GLU A 777 6.43 13.42 -13.66
N GLN A 778 5.66 14.40 -13.22
CA GLN A 778 5.36 14.63 -11.81
C GLN A 778 4.12 13.88 -11.32
N LYS A 779 3.42 13.17 -12.22
CA LYS A 779 2.16 12.45 -11.94
C LYS A 779 1.12 13.39 -11.30
N LEU A 780 0.98 14.62 -11.88
CA LEU A 780 0.12 15.69 -11.37
C LEU A 780 -1.02 16.00 -12.31
N LEU A 781 -2.17 16.28 -11.69
CA LEU A 781 -3.37 16.74 -12.37
C LEU A 781 -3.90 17.98 -11.65
N ASP A 782 -3.89 19.11 -12.35
CA ASP A 782 -4.38 20.39 -11.85
C ASP A 782 -5.77 20.65 -12.43
N TYR A 783 -6.70 21.01 -11.55
CA TYR A 783 -8.04 21.45 -11.91
C TYR A 783 -8.22 22.96 -11.68
N GLU A 784 -9.16 23.55 -12.40
CA GLU A 784 -9.69 24.88 -12.17
C GLU A 784 -11.16 24.79 -11.76
N LEU A 785 -11.53 25.50 -10.71
CA LEU A 785 -12.92 25.55 -10.27
C LEU A 785 -13.75 26.39 -11.25
N VAL A 786 -14.81 25.81 -11.82
CA VAL A 786 -15.69 26.48 -12.80
C VAL A 786 -16.93 27.03 -12.14
N GLN A 787 -17.57 26.23 -11.29
CA GLN A 787 -18.81 26.62 -10.61
C GLN A 787 -18.89 25.92 -9.25
N THR A 788 -19.44 26.63 -8.28
CA THR A 788 -19.79 26.06 -6.98
C THR A 788 -21.30 26.01 -6.87
N GLY A 789 -21.88 24.87 -6.57
CA GLY A 789 -23.29 24.76 -6.22
C GLY A 789 -23.66 25.48 -4.91
N LEU A 790 -22.74 26.31 -4.40
CA LEU A 790 -22.82 27.01 -3.12
C LEU A 790 -23.19 28.50 -3.25
N GLU A 791 -23.33 29.03 -4.47
CA GLU A 791 -23.67 30.44 -4.67
C GLU A 791 -25.09 30.79 -4.23
N GLU A 792 -25.95 29.82 -3.94
CA GLU A 792 -27.37 30.02 -3.52
C GLU A 792 -27.72 29.43 -2.15
N ARG A 793 -26.78 29.00 -1.35
CA ARG A 793 -27.10 28.66 0.04
C ARG A 793 -27.12 29.93 0.85
N ASP A 794 -28.34 30.48 0.96
CA ASP A 794 -28.69 31.53 1.93
C ASP A 794 -28.06 31.21 3.30
N THR A 795 -27.56 32.23 3.93
CA THR A 795 -26.87 32.25 5.23
C THR A 795 -27.77 31.86 6.42
N ASP A 796 -28.69 30.93 6.28
CA ASP A 796 -29.61 30.45 7.32
C ASP A 796 -29.25 29.04 7.83
N PHE A 797 -27.96 28.78 8.10
CA PHE A 797 -27.61 27.69 9.01
C PHE A 797 -27.23 28.23 10.40
N THR A 798 -28.14 29.02 10.97
CA THR A 798 -28.29 29.10 12.43
C THR A 798 -29.06 27.88 12.86
N GLY A 799 -28.39 26.96 13.60
CA GLY A 799 -28.96 25.69 14.04
C GLY A 799 -30.44 25.75 14.43
N SER A 800 -31.26 24.99 13.75
CA SER A 800 -32.59 24.68 14.16
C SER A 800 -32.55 23.74 15.36
N SER A 801 -32.56 24.33 16.57
CA SER A 801 -33.05 23.59 17.72
C SER A 801 -34.58 23.51 17.64
N VAL A 802 -35.05 22.29 17.45
CA VAL A 802 -36.46 21.96 17.72
C VAL A 802 -36.76 22.31 19.17
N THR A 803 -37.55 23.37 19.40
CA THR A 803 -38.39 23.51 20.59
C THR A 803 -39.64 24.23 20.21
N ASP A 804 -40.68 23.46 20.03
CA ASP A 804 -42.03 23.94 20.09
C ASP A 804 -42.43 24.29 21.52
N SER A 805 -43.15 25.42 21.60
CA SER A 805 -44.09 25.82 22.64
C SER A 805 -43.57 25.97 24.10
N VAL A 806 -43.36 27.22 24.52
CA VAL A 806 -44.13 27.85 25.62
C VAL A 806 -43.98 29.37 25.52
N LYS A 807 -45.06 30.06 25.47
CA LYS A 807 -45.21 31.53 25.54
C LYS A 807 -44.80 32.07 26.91
N GLY A 808 -44.10 33.18 26.95
CA GLY A 808 -44.15 34.09 28.10
C GLY A 808 -42.83 34.78 28.43
N SER A 809 -42.76 36.07 28.05
CA SER A 809 -42.10 37.20 28.70
C SER A 809 -40.60 37.25 28.94
N GLY A 810 -39.98 38.29 28.41
CA GLY A 810 -38.78 38.93 29.05
C GLY A 810 -37.50 38.93 28.26
N LYS A 811 -37.39 39.78 27.24
CA LYS A 811 -36.11 40.13 26.58
C LYS A 811 -35.21 40.93 27.57
N GLN A 812 -34.08 40.36 27.99
CA GLN A 812 -32.91 41.14 28.30
C GLN A 812 -31.65 40.52 27.64
N SER A 813 -30.98 41.35 26.85
CA SER A 813 -29.99 40.93 25.91
C SER A 813 -28.70 40.38 26.58
N ARG A 814 -28.17 39.28 26.05
CA ARG A 814 -26.95 38.61 26.47
C ARG A 814 -25.69 39.53 26.49
N LYS A 815 -25.76 40.68 25.78
CA LYS A 815 -24.69 41.70 25.76
C LYS A 815 -24.54 42.47 27.10
N GLU A 816 -25.62 42.59 27.90
CA GLU A 816 -25.53 43.23 29.21
C GLU A 816 -24.97 42.34 30.31
N LYS A 817 -25.17 40.99 30.23
CA LYS A 817 -24.60 40.04 31.21
C LYS A 817 -23.08 39.92 31.08
N VAL A 818 -22.56 39.97 29.84
CA VAL A 818 -21.10 39.91 29.59
C VAL A 818 -20.41 41.22 30.02
N ARG A 819 -21.06 42.40 29.80
CA ARG A 819 -20.52 43.69 30.30
C ARG A 819 -20.51 43.80 31.83
N LYS A 820 -21.47 43.16 32.50
CA LYS A 820 -21.51 43.13 33.98
C LYS A 820 -20.44 42.23 34.57
N ALA A 821 -20.17 41.05 33.95
CA ALA A 821 -19.11 40.11 34.37
C ALA A 821 -17.71 40.70 34.19
N ILE A 822 -17.46 41.46 33.14
CA ILE A 822 -16.16 42.13 32.91
C ILE A 822 -15.96 43.32 33.86
N LYS A 823 -17.03 43.98 34.30
CA LYS A 823 -16.95 45.09 35.31
C LYS A 823 -16.68 44.57 36.71
N ASP A 824 -17.25 43.44 37.07
CA ASP A 824 -17.07 42.81 38.39
C ASP A 824 -15.69 42.18 38.56
N SER A 825 -15.09 41.67 37.45
CA SER A 825 -13.69 41.15 37.49
C SER A 825 -12.63 42.26 37.60
N LYS A 826 -12.89 43.45 37.06
CA LYS A 826 -12.00 44.63 37.20
C LYS A 826 -12.05 45.25 38.60
N ASN A 827 -13.16 45.15 39.34
CA ASN A 827 -13.25 45.65 40.72
C ASN A 827 -12.63 44.68 41.74
N LYS A 828 -12.60 43.38 41.52
CA LYS A 828 -11.89 42.42 42.39
C LYS A 828 -10.37 42.49 42.31
N LYS A 829 -9.79 43.07 41.24
CA LYS A 829 -8.33 43.28 41.13
C LYS A 829 -7.83 44.60 41.76
N LYS A 830 -8.73 45.52 42.15
CA LYS A 830 -8.34 46.80 42.85
C LYS A 830 -8.41 46.75 44.38
N THR A 831 -8.95 45.68 44.96
CA THR A 831 -9.06 45.55 46.43
C THR A 831 -8.07 44.59 47.10
N ALA A 832 -7.18 43.90 46.27
CA ALA A 832 -6.21 42.97 46.77
C ALA A 832 -4.77 43.52 46.84
N GLY A 833 -4.59 44.81 46.73
CA GLY A 833 -3.30 45.52 46.74
C GLY A 833 -3.09 46.53 47.87
N LYS A 834 -3.44 46.20 49.10
CA LYS A 834 -3.01 46.99 50.30
C LYS A 834 -3.27 46.19 51.56
N LYS A 835 -2.19 45.73 52.18
CA LYS A 835 -1.94 45.27 53.58
C LYS A 835 -1.17 43.94 53.51
N THR A 836 -0.03 43.76 54.09
CA THR A 836 0.86 44.46 54.95
C THR A 836 2.15 43.69 55.09
N SER A 837 3.23 44.40 55.18
CA SER A 837 4.52 43.92 55.67
C SER A 837 4.43 43.48 57.12
N GLY A 838 5.11 42.44 57.55
CA GLY A 838 5.45 42.31 58.93
C GLY A 838 5.64 40.93 59.54
N LYS A 839 6.89 40.63 59.89
CA LYS A 839 7.38 39.74 60.97
C LYS A 839 7.45 38.20 60.69
N LYS A 840 8.65 37.78 60.43
CA LYS A 840 9.62 37.02 61.26
C LYS A 840 9.09 35.89 62.15
N SER A 841 9.69 34.76 61.95
CA SER A 841 10.49 33.93 62.84
C SER A 841 9.98 32.53 63.16
N ARG A 842 10.92 31.58 62.97
CA ARG A 842 11.20 30.40 63.81
C ARG A 842 10.05 29.40 64.00
N ASP A 843 10.23 28.16 63.89
CA ASP A 843 11.27 27.18 64.26
C ASP A 843 10.89 25.79 63.80
N LYS A 844 11.93 25.03 63.32
CA LYS A 844 12.35 23.70 63.72
C LYS A 844 11.37 22.47 63.63
N LYS A 845 11.93 21.48 62.95
CA LYS A 845 12.05 20.08 63.37
C LYS A 845 10.77 19.25 63.55
N SER A 846 10.61 18.12 62.86
CA SER A 846 11.30 16.86 63.09
C SER A 846 10.57 15.75 62.36
N GLN A 847 11.31 14.87 61.75
CA GLN A 847 11.29 13.41 61.87
C GLN A 847 9.89 12.75 61.75
N SER A 848 9.73 11.67 61.12
CA SER A 848 10.51 10.50 60.71
C SER A 848 9.58 9.38 60.29
N LYS A 849 10.08 8.59 59.38
CA LYS A 849 9.99 7.13 59.31
C LYS A 849 8.66 6.36 59.15
N LYS A 850 8.70 5.47 58.18
CA LYS A 850 8.17 4.10 58.16
C LYS A 850 6.68 4.01 57.73
N ARG A 851 6.36 3.25 56.68
CA ARG A 851 6.74 1.93 56.17
C ARG A 851 6.40 1.82 54.68
#